data_2a149347ff47bf05a58a99e2c2ffb101
#
_entry.id   2a149347ff47bf05a58a99e2c2ffb101
#
_cell.length_a   1.000
_cell.length_b   1.000
_cell.length_c   1.000
_cell.angle_alpha   90.00
_cell.angle_beta   90.00
_cell.angle_gamma   90.00
#
_symmetry.space_group_name_H-M   'P 1'
#
loop_
_entity.id
_entity.type
_entity.pdbx_description
1 polymer ?
#
loop_
_entity_poly.entity_id
_entity_poly.type
_entity_poly.pdbx_seq_one_letter_code
_entity_poly.pdbx_strand_id
1 'polypeptide(L)'
;MPYQTTASILTLGTAARRRAFVALLAMAPVLPGLAQADSGSQSQARDYQIAAGNLDQVLNRFASAAGILLSVDASMTAGKHSAGLHGRYEVAQGLQTLLAGSGLQAVQTGASWGLQPLAENGALQLAPTRIGATQMTEDAWGAVPGIVAKRSATGSKTDSALVEIPQTINVIGAKEIKARGAQSVTEALLYTPGMTGGGFSDRVKIFDEPTSRGFSPTPMYLDGLHLPYGGGSTGGALQIDPYALERIEVLKGPASVLYGQNQPGGIVNMVSKRPTETPLHQLVLEAGSYDHKSVALDLGGPLDEQGQFLYRLTGLASDSQDAVDYVQRQRQFIAPSLTWRPDDDTQLTLFAQYQKDNDVPEAQGLPSVGTVFANPNGKIDRDLFLGEPGVNAYDRDQFVLGYEFSHRLNDVWTLKQNARYADVDDRYRAPLHGYKFVSNPKTGLNDQRYMTRYGVDWKQHNKVYGVDSIAQAEFDTGPFSHTLVMGLDYYHSNSKFHGKYDYNPPILDMFSPTYGQSLNFGNPYQWDNTIIQTGLYVQDQIKYEKWVLVLGGRNDWAETDNKTPLNGGHTNAKSQSFTGRGGLVYLFDNGLAPFVSYSESFLPLSGTSVGGSAFEPSSGKQYEVGMKYQPPGQESFVQVSAYQLDQENILTSDLANPGFSIQSGAVRSRGIELEAKASLSESLDVIASASRNDVKYTKDNDGREGRHPAGMPPLTASLWLNYTILGDTPLAGLGAGVGTRYVKGSYGTDYDGAFQIPSYTVYDASLSYDLEKSPLQWKGVKLALNVKNLTDKTYVAKCTSIWDCYYGEGRTMVSSLTYDW
;
A
#
# COMPACT_ATOMS: atom_id res chain seq x y z
N MET A 1 53.53 -17.14 17.91
CA MET A 1 53.06 -18.54 17.99
C MET A 1 51.54 -18.53 18.01
N PRO A 2 50.90 -19.29 17.15
CA PRO A 2 49.49 -19.15 16.80
C PRO A 2 48.61 -20.08 17.65
N TYR A 3 47.39 -19.65 17.94
CA TYR A 3 46.30 -20.59 18.16
C TYR A 3 45.22 -20.32 17.14
N GLN A 4 45.19 -21.19 16.16
CA GLN A 4 44.04 -21.45 15.30
C GLN A 4 42.96 -22.10 16.15
N THR A 5 41.80 -21.55 16.18
CA THR A 5 40.56 -22.29 16.39
C THR A 5 39.58 -21.88 15.27
N THR A 6 39.53 -22.76 14.29
CA THR A 6 38.54 -22.86 13.23
C THR A 6 37.15 -23.01 13.85
N ALA A 7 36.33 -21.99 13.72
CA ALA A 7 34.89 -22.15 13.82
C ALA A 7 34.31 -21.96 12.41
N SER A 8 34.25 -23.08 11.70
CA SER A 8 33.43 -23.20 10.51
C SER A 8 31.96 -23.15 10.93
N ILE A 9 31.34 -22.00 10.90
CA ILE A 9 29.89 -21.90 10.99
C ILE A 9 29.40 -21.28 9.68
N LEU A 10 29.03 -22.18 8.77
CA LEU A 10 27.88 -22.18 7.89
C LEU A 10 27.60 -20.91 7.06
N THR A 11 28.29 -20.87 5.96
CA THR A 11 27.68 -20.33 4.72
C THR A 11 26.54 -21.27 4.23
N LEU A 12 25.47 -21.38 4.97
CA LEU A 12 24.16 -21.89 4.51
C LEU A 12 23.36 -20.72 3.95
N GLY A 13 24.02 -19.95 3.10
CA GLY A 13 23.38 -18.77 2.60
C GLY A 13 22.45 -19.07 1.42
N THR A 14 22.85 -18.75 0.24
CA THR A 14 22.01 -18.66 -0.97
C THR A 14 21.60 -20.00 -1.58
N ALA A 15 22.44 -21.03 -1.47
CA ALA A 15 22.16 -22.34 -2.10
C ALA A 15 21.09 -23.17 -1.35
N ALA A 16 21.04 -23.08 -0.03
CA ALA A 16 20.02 -23.78 0.76
C ALA A 16 18.64 -23.10 0.65
N ARG A 17 18.61 -21.76 0.57
CA ARG A 17 17.38 -20.99 0.32
C ARG A 17 16.79 -21.32 -1.06
N ARG A 18 17.62 -21.41 -2.10
CA ARG A 18 17.17 -21.83 -3.46
C ARG A 18 16.63 -23.26 -3.48
N ARG A 19 17.22 -24.18 -2.70
CA ARG A 19 16.74 -25.58 -2.65
C ARG A 19 15.42 -25.74 -1.91
N ALA A 20 15.18 -24.96 -0.85
CA ALA A 20 13.90 -24.97 -0.15
C ALA A 20 12.75 -24.40 -1.03
N PHE A 21 13.04 -23.37 -1.83
CA PHE A 21 12.05 -22.76 -2.71
C PHE A 21 11.71 -23.65 -3.91
N VAL A 22 12.71 -24.34 -4.50
CA VAL A 22 12.50 -25.32 -5.58
C VAL A 22 11.75 -26.56 -5.06
N ALA A 23 11.93 -26.95 -3.80
CA ALA A 23 11.17 -28.05 -3.20
C ALA A 23 9.67 -27.70 -3.01
N LEU A 24 9.34 -26.45 -2.70
CA LEU A 24 7.92 -25.99 -2.65
C LEU A 24 7.27 -25.96 -4.06
N LEU A 25 8.00 -25.60 -5.09
CA LEU A 25 7.53 -25.63 -6.48
C LEU A 25 7.37 -27.05 -7.04
N ALA A 26 8.16 -28.04 -6.53
CA ALA A 26 8.06 -29.44 -6.94
C ALA A 26 6.87 -30.21 -6.32
N MET A 27 6.14 -29.60 -5.37
CA MET A 27 4.92 -30.16 -4.77
C MET A 27 3.62 -29.69 -5.44
N ALA A 28 3.67 -29.14 -6.66
CA ALA A 28 2.46 -28.92 -7.45
C ALA A 28 1.86 -30.30 -7.84
N PRO A 29 0.60 -30.57 -7.52
CA PRO A 29 -0.01 -31.85 -7.85
C PRO A 29 -0.09 -32.04 -9.37
N VAL A 30 0.34 -33.19 -9.83
CA VAL A 30 0.06 -33.67 -11.18
C VAL A 30 -1.47 -33.89 -11.27
N LEU A 31 -2.13 -33.06 -12.06
CA LEU A 31 -3.57 -33.18 -12.34
C LEU A 31 -3.87 -34.50 -13.04
N PRO A 32 -4.79 -35.34 -12.53
CA PRO A 32 -5.38 -36.39 -13.32
C PRO A 32 -6.34 -35.79 -14.36
N GLY A 33 -6.37 -36.40 -15.53
CA GLY A 33 -7.07 -35.93 -16.71
C GLY A 33 -8.55 -35.61 -16.49
N LEU A 34 -8.97 -34.55 -17.14
CA LEU A 34 -10.33 -34.07 -17.25
C LEU A 34 -11.26 -35.17 -17.80
N ALA A 35 -12.12 -35.66 -16.92
CA ALA A 35 -13.39 -36.29 -17.38
C ALA A 35 -14.41 -35.15 -17.48
N GLN A 36 -14.90 -34.90 -18.69
CA GLN A 36 -16.05 -34.01 -18.95
C GLN A 36 -17.26 -34.57 -18.21
N ALA A 37 -17.71 -33.83 -17.18
CA ALA A 37 -19.04 -34.06 -16.61
C ALA A 37 -20.01 -33.11 -17.32
N ASP A 38 -20.94 -33.70 -17.98
CA ASP A 38 -22.05 -33.10 -18.73
C ASP A 38 -22.98 -32.38 -17.73
N SER A 39 -23.01 -31.07 -17.76
CA SER A 39 -23.91 -30.24 -16.92
C SER A 39 -25.24 -30.02 -17.60
N GLY A 40 -26.08 -31.04 -17.52
CA GLY A 40 -27.45 -30.99 -17.99
C GLY A 40 -28.39 -31.71 -17.02
N SER A 41 -28.65 -31.16 -15.82
CA SER A 41 -29.79 -31.63 -15.05
C SER A 41 -31.07 -31.03 -15.63
N GLN A 42 -31.61 -31.66 -16.67
CA GLN A 42 -33.00 -31.49 -17.03
C GLN A 42 -33.84 -31.92 -15.81
N SER A 43 -34.68 -31.00 -15.26
CA SER A 43 -35.62 -31.33 -14.22
C SER A 43 -36.63 -32.33 -14.74
N GLN A 44 -36.46 -33.61 -14.37
CA GLN A 44 -37.42 -34.65 -14.75
C GLN A 44 -38.74 -34.42 -14.02
N ALA A 45 -39.84 -34.31 -14.77
CA ALA A 45 -41.19 -34.26 -14.22
C ALA A 45 -41.47 -35.51 -13.37
N ARG A 46 -41.93 -35.33 -12.13
CA ARG A 46 -42.29 -36.39 -11.18
C ARG A 46 -43.78 -36.38 -10.90
N ASP A 47 -44.33 -37.54 -10.52
CA ASP A 47 -45.71 -37.65 -10.06
C ASP A 47 -45.85 -37.18 -8.60
N TYR A 48 -46.75 -36.23 -8.37
CA TYR A 48 -47.07 -35.69 -7.06
C TYR A 48 -48.51 -35.97 -6.68
N GLN A 49 -48.76 -36.29 -5.41
CA GLN A 49 -50.08 -36.42 -4.79
C GLN A 49 -50.10 -35.65 -3.47
N ILE A 50 -50.37 -34.37 -3.56
CA ILE A 50 -50.37 -33.46 -2.42
C ILE A 50 -51.77 -32.92 -2.22
N ALA A 51 -52.37 -33.29 -1.09
CA ALA A 51 -53.75 -32.88 -0.75
C ALA A 51 -53.84 -31.36 -0.51
N ALA A 52 -55.00 -30.78 -0.86
CA ALA A 52 -55.32 -29.38 -0.52
C ALA A 52 -55.22 -29.10 0.99
N GLY A 53 -54.89 -27.84 1.32
CA GLY A 53 -54.71 -27.41 2.70
C GLY A 53 -54.07 -26.03 2.86
N ASN A 54 -53.66 -25.72 4.08
CA ASN A 54 -52.93 -24.48 4.35
C ASN A 54 -51.69 -24.38 3.48
N LEU A 55 -51.45 -23.20 2.91
CA LEU A 55 -50.42 -23.00 1.89
C LEU A 55 -49.02 -23.37 2.42
N ASP A 56 -48.69 -23.03 3.63
CA ASP A 56 -47.40 -23.36 4.30
C ASP A 56 -47.18 -24.88 4.38
N GLN A 57 -48.20 -25.63 4.77
CA GLN A 57 -48.12 -27.09 4.93
C GLN A 57 -48.02 -27.78 3.54
N VAL A 58 -48.78 -27.29 2.59
CA VAL A 58 -48.79 -27.84 1.22
C VAL A 58 -47.44 -27.61 0.53
N LEU A 59 -46.85 -26.43 0.66
CA LEU A 59 -45.53 -26.07 0.15
C LEU A 59 -44.43 -26.90 0.80
N ASN A 60 -44.47 -27.11 2.10
CA ASN A 60 -43.48 -27.94 2.79
C ASN A 60 -43.57 -29.43 2.35
N ARG A 61 -44.78 -29.97 2.17
CA ARG A 61 -44.94 -31.33 1.62
C ARG A 61 -44.41 -31.46 0.18
N PHE A 62 -44.65 -30.43 -0.62
CA PHE A 62 -44.14 -30.40 -2.03
C PHE A 62 -42.63 -30.31 -2.03
N ALA A 63 -42.03 -29.42 -1.22
CA ALA A 63 -40.59 -29.28 -1.16
C ALA A 63 -39.90 -30.58 -0.74
N SER A 64 -40.47 -31.28 0.29
CA SER A 64 -39.97 -32.58 0.73
C SER A 64 -40.13 -33.67 -0.37
N ALA A 65 -41.26 -33.69 -1.07
CA ALA A 65 -41.50 -34.67 -2.14
C ALA A 65 -40.66 -34.40 -3.39
N ALA A 66 -40.38 -33.14 -3.69
CA ALA A 66 -39.56 -32.69 -4.81
C ALA A 66 -38.06 -32.80 -4.54
N GLY A 67 -37.63 -32.83 -3.25
CA GLY A 67 -36.25 -32.82 -2.83
C GLY A 67 -35.58 -31.45 -3.05
N ILE A 68 -36.34 -30.35 -2.83
CA ILE A 68 -35.86 -28.99 -3.03
C ILE A 68 -35.81 -28.24 -1.66
N LEU A 69 -34.90 -27.29 -1.55
CA LEU A 69 -34.89 -26.31 -0.48
C LEU A 69 -35.82 -25.16 -0.87
N LEU A 70 -36.92 -24.99 -0.09
CA LEU A 70 -37.90 -23.93 -0.27
C LEU A 70 -37.92 -23.06 1.01
N SER A 71 -37.51 -21.82 0.86
CA SER A 71 -37.58 -20.82 1.94
C SER A 71 -38.96 -20.14 1.91
N VAL A 72 -39.74 -20.28 2.98
CA VAL A 72 -41.07 -19.72 3.10
C VAL A 72 -41.15 -18.83 4.35
N ASP A 73 -41.40 -17.54 4.14
CA ASP A 73 -41.74 -16.65 5.26
C ASP A 73 -43.18 -16.95 5.71
N ALA A 74 -43.35 -17.32 6.98
CA ALA A 74 -44.64 -17.67 7.57
C ALA A 74 -45.65 -16.51 7.50
N SER A 75 -45.17 -15.25 7.49
CA SER A 75 -46.04 -14.07 7.34
C SER A 75 -46.69 -13.97 5.95
N MET A 76 -46.03 -14.47 4.92
CA MET A 76 -46.50 -14.41 3.51
C MET A 76 -47.55 -15.46 3.23
N THR A 77 -47.53 -16.62 3.94
CA THR A 77 -48.43 -17.75 3.72
C THR A 77 -49.58 -17.83 4.74
N ALA A 78 -49.53 -17.01 5.81
CA ALA A 78 -50.55 -16.97 6.86
C ALA A 78 -51.96 -16.72 6.30
N GLY A 79 -52.94 -17.59 6.62
CA GLY A 79 -54.32 -17.48 6.21
C GLY A 79 -54.58 -17.84 4.70
N LYS A 80 -53.57 -18.30 3.96
CA LYS A 80 -53.70 -18.69 2.56
C LYS A 80 -53.85 -20.22 2.43
N HIS A 81 -54.58 -20.65 1.38
CA HIS A 81 -54.86 -22.06 1.10
C HIS A 81 -54.44 -22.42 -0.32
N SER A 82 -54.01 -23.67 -0.50
CA SER A 82 -53.73 -24.26 -1.83
C SER A 82 -54.68 -25.40 -2.15
N ALA A 83 -55.05 -25.50 -3.42
CA ALA A 83 -55.91 -26.60 -3.93
C ALA A 83 -55.20 -27.97 -3.95
N GLY A 84 -53.89 -28.03 -3.60
CA GLY A 84 -53.09 -29.23 -3.69
C GLY A 84 -52.57 -29.49 -5.11
N LEU A 85 -51.89 -30.62 -5.30
CA LEU A 85 -51.25 -30.98 -6.59
C LEU A 85 -51.41 -32.47 -6.83
N HIS A 86 -52.02 -32.84 -7.99
CA HIS A 86 -52.17 -34.24 -8.41
C HIS A 86 -51.72 -34.40 -9.84
N GLY A 87 -50.77 -35.28 -10.13
CA GLY A 87 -50.26 -35.55 -11.48
C GLY A 87 -48.76 -35.32 -11.61
N ARG A 88 -48.34 -35.34 -12.86
CA ARG A 88 -46.94 -35.25 -13.24
C ARG A 88 -46.53 -33.80 -13.55
N TYR A 89 -45.62 -33.26 -12.77
CA TYR A 89 -45.15 -31.85 -12.87
C TYR A 89 -43.62 -31.76 -12.72
N GLU A 90 -43.06 -30.78 -13.39
CA GLU A 90 -41.74 -30.26 -13.05
C GLU A 90 -41.85 -29.40 -11.80
N VAL A 91 -40.73 -29.20 -11.08
CA VAL A 91 -40.71 -28.46 -9.82
C VAL A 91 -41.26 -27.03 -9.97
N ALA A 92 -40.88 -26.31 -11.01
CA ALA A 92 -41.35 -24.94 -11.28
C ALA A 92 -42.87 -24.90 -11.53
N GLN A 93 -43.36 -25.83 -12.34
CA GLN A 93 -44.80 -25.93 -12.68
C GLN A 93 -45.64 -26.35 -11.45
N GLY A 94 -45.11 -27.27 -10.64
CA GLY A 94 -45.72 -27.70 -9.40
C GLY A 94 -45.86 -26.55 -8.39
N LEU A 95 -44.86 -25.76 -8.20
CA LEU A 95 -44.90 -24.57 -7.35
C LEU A 95 -45.85 -23.51 -7.89
N GLN A 96 -45.87 -23.26 -9.21
CA GLN A 96 -46.79 -22.31 -9.81
C GLN A 96 -48.26 -22.75 -9.64
N THR A 97 -48.56 -24.04 -9.79
CA THR A 97 -49.91 -24.58 -9.56
C THR A 97 -50.34 -24.47 -8.10
N LEU A 98 -49.43 -24.76 -7.15
CA LEU A 98 -49.72 -24.70 -5.72
C LEU A 98 -49.93 -23.27 -5.21
N LEU A 99 -49.29 -22.29 -5.85
CA LEU A 99 -49.38 -20.86 -5.54
C LEU A 99 -50.53 -20.13 -6.26
N ALA A 100 -51.22 -20.80 -7.17
CA ALA A 100 -52.33 -20.20 -7.92
C ALA A 100 -53.39 -19.59 -7.00
N GLY A 101 -53.72 -18.31 -7.21
CA GLY A 101 -54.71 -17.58 -6.41
C GLY A 101 -54.19 -17.11 -5.02
N SER A 102 -52.95 -17.37 -4.65
CA SER A 102 -52.37 -16.93 -3.38
C SER A 102 -51.78 -15.51 -3.39
N GLY A 103 -51.64 -14.92 -4.60
CA GLY A 103 -50.95 -13.63 -4.77
C GLY A 103 -49.41 -13.74 -4.57
N LEU A 104 -48.86 -14.97 -4.63
CA LEU A 104 -47.43 -15.25 -4.49
C LEU A 104 -46.91 -15.98 -5.72
N GLN A 105 -45.66 -15.79 -6.00
CA GLN A 105 -44.91 -16.57 -7.01
C GLN A 105 -43.62 -17.17 -6.41
N ALA A 106 -43.20 -18.30 -6.94
CA ALA A 106 -41.94 -18.93 -6.54
C ALA A 106 -40.81 -18.45 -7.48
N VAL A 107 -39.66 -18.15 -6.86
CA VAL A 107 -38.46 -17.72 -7.59
C VAL A 107 -37.31 -18.64 -7.18
N GLN A 108 -36.60 -19.16 -8.17
CA GLN A 108 -35.41 -19.97 -7.94
C GLN A 108 -34.18 -19.10 -7.79
N THR A 109 -33.42 -19.29 -6.70
CA THR A 109 -32.17 -18.60 -6.43
C THR A 109 -31.08 -19.66 -6.19
N GLY A 110 -30.29 -19.97 -7.23
CA GLY A 110 -29.33 -21.08 -7.19
C GLY A 110 -30.04 -22.44 -7.04
N ALA A 111 -29.65 -23.21 -6.03
CA ALA A 111 -30.25 -24.53 -5.72
C ALA A 111 -31.51 -24.44 -4.83
N SER A 112 -31.91 -23.24 -4.37
CA SER A 112 -33.06 -23.03 -3.48
C SER A 112 -34.19 -22.27 -4.16
N TRP A 113 -35.41 -22.37 -3.58
CA TRP A 113 -36.60 -21.65 -4.04
C TRP A 113 -37.07 -20.71 -2.91
N GLY A 114 -37.51 -19.50 -3.27
CA GLY A 114 -38.11 -18.52 -2.37
C GLY A 114 -39.50 -18.08 -2.85
N LEU A 115 -40.33 -17.48 -1.98
CA LEU A 115 -41.62 -16.88 -2.34
C LEU A 115 -41.54 -15.36 -2.39
N GLN A 116 -42.25 -14.72 -3.30
CA GLN A 116 -42.43 -13.26 -3.37
C GLN A 116 -43.85 -12.89 -3.81
N PRO A 117 -44.39 -11.69 -3.47
CA PRO A 117 -45.69 -11.24 -3.94
C PRO A 117 -45.77 -11.15 -5.46
N LEU A 118 -46.94 -11.50 -6.03
CA LEU A 118 -47.22 -11.27 -7.46
C LEU A 118 -47.50 -9.78 -7.66
N ALA A 119 -46.76 -9.11 -8.56
CA ALA A 119 -47.04 -7.71 -8.88
C ALA A 119 -48.40 -7.55 -9.59
N GLU A 120 -49.29 -6.69 -9.07
CA GLU A 120 -50.54 -6.29 -9.68
C GLU A 120 -50.25 -5.36 -10.86
N ASN A 121 -49.94 -5.89 -12.02
CA ASN A 121 -50.22 -5.31 -13.35
C ASN A 121 -49.52 -6.17 -14.39
N GLY A 122 -50.32 -6.72 -15.35
CA GLY A 122 -49.92 -7.66 -16.40
C GLY A 122 -49.01 -7.11 -17.50
N ALA A 123 -47.86 -6.57 -17.13
CA ALA A 123 -46.71 -6.41 -18.01
C ALA A 123 -45.63 -7.38 -17.52
N LEU A 124 -45.18 -8.28 -18.41
CA LEU A 124 -43.98 -9.05 -18.17
C LEU A 124 -42.82 -8.08 -18.04
N GLN A 125 -42.56 -7.61 -16.84
CA GLN A 125 -41.24 -7.05 -16.52
C GLN A 125 -40.33 -8.24 -16.37
N LEU A 126 -39.57 -8.55 -17.42
CA LEU A 126 -38.34 -9.33 -17.28
C LEU A 126 -37.54 -8.64 -16.17
N ALA A 127 -37.41 -9.29 -15.04
CA ALA A 127 -36.48 -8.84 -14.03
C ALA A 127 -35.13 -8.57 -14.74
N PRO A 128 -34.50 -7.43 -14.51
CA PRO A 128 -33.17 -7.23 -15.06
C PRO A 128 -32.36 -8.44 -14.61
N THR A 129 -31.77 -9.15 -15.59
CA THR A 129 -30.81 -10.21 -15.35
C THR A 129 -29.66 -9.53 -14.62
N ARG A 130 -29.76 -9.44 -13.30
CA ARG A 130 -28.60 -9.24 -12.48
C ARG A 130 -27.78 -10.50 -12.70
N ILE A 131 -26.81 -10.41 -13.58
CA ILE A 131 -25.63 -11.26 -13.50
C ILE A 131 -25.16 -11.03 -12.07
N GLY A 132 -25.41 -11.99 -11.19
CA GLY A 132 -24.89 -11.95 -9.84
C GLY A 132 -23.39 -12.09 -9.89
N ALA A 133 -22.70 -10.98 -10.13
CA ALA A 133 -21.47 -10.78 -9.42
C ALA A 133 -21.89 -10.85 -7.94
N THR A 134 -21.50 -11.90 -7.26
CA THR A 134 -21.55 -11.97 -5.80
C THR A 134 -21.00 -10.63 -5.35
N GLN A 135 -21.84 -9.81 -4.74
CA GLN A 135 -21.40 -8.50 -4.29
C GLN A 135 -20.42 -8.84 -3.17
N MET A 136 -19.11 -8.83 -3.52
CA MET A 136 -18.05 -9.07 -2.54
C MET A 136 -18.26 -8.02 -1.46
N THR A 137 -18.69 -8.47 -0.29
CA THR A 137 -18.76 -7.60 0.88
C THR A 137 -17.33 -7.18 1.18
N GLU A 138 -17.04 -5.89 1.04
CA GLU A 138 -15.73 -5.34 1.33
C GLU A 138 -15.40 -5.59 2.81
N ASP A 139 -14.28 -6.22 3.07
CA ASP A 139 -13.66 -6.31 4.39
C ASP A 139 -12.42 -5.41 4.45
N ALA A 140 -11.95 -5.14 5.67
CA ALA A 140 -10.84 -4.23 5.91
C ALA A 140 -9.48 -4.75 5.44
N TRP A 141 -9.34 -6.01 5.07
CA TRP A 141 -8.09 -6.65 4.63
C TRP A 141 -8.14 -7.12 3.17
N GLY A 142 -9.31 -7.15 2.56
CA GLY A 142 -9.53 -7.64 1.20
C GLY A 142 -9.42 -6.57 0.12
N ALA A 143 -9.79 -6.96 -1.08
CA ALA A 143 -9.82 -6.07 -2.23
C ALA A 143 -10.90 -4.99 -2.10
N VAL A 144 -10.62 -3.80 -2.64
CA VAL A 144 -11.65 -2.76 -2.83
C VAL A 144 -12.41 -3.09 -4.11
N PRO A 145 -13.74 -3.35 -4.06
CA PRO A 145 -14.50 -3.79 -5.24
C PRO A 145 -14.53 -2.75 -6.38
N GLY A 146 -14.44 -1.46 -6.03
CA GLY A 146 -14.43 -0.33 -6.96
C GLY A 146 -13.20 0.55 -6.79
N ILE A 147 -13.43 1.87 -6.87
CA ILE A 147 -12.43 2.89 -6.55
C ILE A 147 -12.67 3.51 -5.16
N VAL A 148 -13.84 3.25 -4.56
CA VAL A 148 -14.28 3.81 -3.28
C VAL A 148 -14.20 2.72 -2.22
N ALA A 149 -13.23 2.82 -1.33
CA ALA A 149 -13.15 1.97 -0.15
C ALA A 149 -14.14 2.43 0.92
N LYS A 150 -14.73 1.49 1.63
CA LYS A 150 -15.69 1.75 2.71
C LYS A 150 -15.15 1.34 4.08
N ARG A 151 -14.17 0.45 4.13
CA ARG A 151 -13.63 -0.15 5.35
C ARG A 151 -12.11 -0.14 5.39
N SER A 152 -11.54 -0.10 6.59
CA SER A 152 -10.10 -0.21 6.82
C SER A 152 -9.82 -0.75 8.23
N ALA A 153 -8.76 -1.57 8.36
CA ALA A 153 -8.23 -2.00 9.64
C ALA A 153 -7.07 -1.12 10.13
N THR A 154 -6.41 -0.35 9.27
CA THR A 154 -5.22 0.43 9.61
C THR A 154 -5.49 1.51 10.67
N GLY A 155 -6.71 2.07 10.69
CA GLY A 155 -7.08 3.09 11.68
C GLY A 155 -7.52 2.56 13.04
N SER A 156 -7.78 1.24 13.19
CA SER A 156 -8.41 0.67 14.40
C SER A 156 -7.88 -0.71 14.79
N LYS A 157 -7.17 -1.41 13.91
CA LYS A 157 -6.81 -2.86 13.99
C LYS A 157 -8.02 -3.80 14.00
N THR A 158 -9.20 -3.26 13.69
CA THR A 158 -10.47 -3.99 13.53
C THR A 158 -11.07 -3.69 12.17
N ASP A 159 -12.01 -4.50 11.72
CA ASP A 159 -12.76 -4.22 10.50
C ASP A 159 -13.74 -3.06 10.77
N SER A 160 -13.32 -1.83 10.46
CA SER A 160 -14.07 -0.61 10.76
C SER A 160 -14.50 0.14 9.50
N ALA A 161 -15.69 0.69 9.52
CA ALA A 161 -16.13 1.62 8.47
C ALA A 161 -15.27 2.89 8.47
N LEU A 162 -14.85 3.36 7.29
CA LEU A 162 -14.00 4.56 7.19
C LEU A 162 -14.64 5.79 7.85
N VAL A 163 -15.97 5.92 7.80
CA VAL A 163 -16.71 7.03 8.43
C VAL A 163 -16.70 6.97 9.95
N GLU A 164 -16.41 5.84 10.56
CA GLU A 164 -16.35 5.65 12.03
C GLU A 164 -14.96 5.94 12.61
N ILE A 165 -13.92 6.03 11.76
CA ILE A 165 -12.54 6.27 12.20
C ILE A 165 -12.32 7.77 12.38
N PRO A 166 -12.04 8.29 13.58
CA PRO A 166 -11.85 9.71 13.84
C PRO A 166 -10.46 10.22 13.46
N GLN A 167 -9.96 9.82 12.30
CA GLN A 167 -8.64 10.20 11.77
C GLN A 167 -8.67 10.11 10.26
N THR A 168 -7.89 10.95 9.59
CA THR A 168 -7.75 10.89 8.13
C THR A 168 -7.06 9.59 7.71
N ILE A 169 -7.71 8.84 6.83
CA ILE A 169 -7.18 7.64 6.20
C ILE A 169 -7.53 7.65 4.71
N ASN A 170 -6.53 7.38 3.86
CA ASN A 170 -6.70 7.28 2.42
C ASN A 170 -6.45 5.83 2.02
N VAL A 171 -7.29 5.30 1.13
CA VAL A 171 -7.19 3.91 0.63
C VAL A 171 -7.08 3.91 -0.88
N ILE A 172 -6.03 3.30 -1.41
CA ILE A 172 -5.76 3.16 -2.84
C ILE A 172 -5.90 1.68 -3.20
N GLY A 173 -6.96 1.30 -3.91
CA GLY A 173 -7.22 -0.09 -4.29
C GLY A 173 -6.42 -0.55 -5.52
N ALA A 174 -6.32 -1.86 -5.73
CA ALA A 174 -5.63 -2.47 -6.86
C ALA A 174 -6.15 -1.98 -8.22
N LYS A 175 -7.47 -1.73 -8.35
CA LYS A 175 -8.08 -1.15 -9.56
C LYS A 175 -7.50 0.25 -9.87
N GLU A 176 -7.32 1.08 -8.85
CA GLU A 176 -6.76 2.42 -8.97
C GLU A 176 -5.26 2.38 -9.31
N ILE A 177 -4.49 1.49 -8.66
CA ILE A 177 -3.07 1.24 -8.96
C ILE A 177 -2.89 0.84 -10.43
N LYS A 178 -3.69 -0.12 -10.91
CA LYS A 178 -3.65 -0.61 -12.28
C LYS A 178 -4.08 0.46 -13.30
N ALA A 179 -5.16 1.20 -13.03
CA ALA A 179 -5.68 2.22 -13.94
C ALA A 179 -4.66 3.33 -14.21
N ARG A 180 -3.79 3.62 -13.24
CA ARG A 180 -2.73 4.63 -13.34
C ARG A 180 -1.37 4.04 -13.75
N GLY A 181 -1.25 2.71 -13.85
CA GLY A 181 -0.02 2.02 -14.22
C GLY A 181 1.13 2.29 -13.23
N ALA A 182 0.85 2.33 -11.93
CA ALA A 182 1.86 2.58 -10.91
C ALA A 182 2.83 1.40 -10.78
N GLN A 183 4.14 1.67 -10.84
CA GLN A 183 5.22 0.67 -10.79
C GLN A 183 5.95 0.63 -9.43
N SER A 184 5.62 1.55 -8.51
CA SER A 184 6.11 1.56 -7.13
C SER A 184 5.01 2.03 -6.17
N VAL A 185 5.18 1.75 -4.88
CA VAL A 185 4.23 2.22 -3.85
C VAL A 185 4.22 3.74 -3.79
N THR A 186 5.38 4.38 -3.82
CA THR A 186 5.50 5.84 -3.85
C THR A 186 4.74 6.43 -5.03
N GLU A 187 4.83 5.83 -6.21
CA GLU A 187 4.12 6.28 -7.40
C GLU A 187 2.59 6.13 -7.26
N ALA A 188 2.11 5.04 -6.67
CA ALA A 188 0.69 4.86 -6.39
C ALA A 188 0.11 5.95 -5.48
N LEU A 189 0.94 6.56 -4.63
CA LEU A 189 0.55 7.60 -3.68
C LEU A 189 0.50 9.02 -4.26
N LEU A 190 0.96 9.27 -5.50
CA LEU A 190 1.08 10.63 -6.08
C LEU A 190 -0.25 11.37 -6.29
N TYR A 191 -1.39 10.67 -6.27
CA TYR A 191 -2.73 11.24 -6.33
C TYR A 191 -3.40 11.36 -4.95
N THR A 192 -2.67 11.02 -3.87
CA THR A 192 -3.17 11.08 -2.48
C THR A 192 -2.85 12.44 -1.87
N PRO A 193 -3.79 13.11 -1.18
CA PRO A 193 -3.55 14.44 -0.62
C PRO A 193 -2.41 14.40 0.41
N GLY A 194 -1.54 15.41 0.39
CA GLY A 194 -0.43 15.55 1.35
C GLY A 194 0.67 14.50 1.24
N MET A 195 0.64 13.65 0.19
CA MET A 195 1.72 12.71 -0.12
C MET A 195 2.59 13.26 -1.26
N THR A 196 3.91 13.02 -1.16
CA THR A 196 4.87 13.37 -2.20
C THR A 196 5.94 12.30 -2.36
N GLY A 197 6.68 12.34 -3.47
CA GLY A 197 7.67 11.36 -3.88
C GLY A 197 8.95 11.28 -3.03
N GLY A 198 8.83 11.37 -1.73
CA GLY A 198 9.88 10.98 -0.80
C GLY A 198 11.18 11.77 -0.81
N GLY A 199 12.25 11.10 -0.41
CA GLY A 199 13.59 11.66 -0.21
C GLY A 199 14.21 12.23 -1.49
N PHE A 200 13.92 11.63 -2.65
CA PHE A 200 14.52 11.97 -3.95
C PHE A 200 13.49 12.63 -4.89
N SER A 201 12.87 11.88 -5.79
CA SER A 201 11.79 12.33 -6.67
C SER A 201 10.89 11.15 -7.05
N ASP A 202 9.80 11.43 -7.79
CA ASP A 202 8.91 10.41 -8.36
C ASP A 202 9.58 9.53 -9.43
N ARG A 203 10.75 9.94 -9.94
CA ARG A 203 11.56 9.18 -10.88
C ARG A 203 12.38 8.07 -10.22
N VAL A 204 12.87 8.28 -8.98
CA VAL A 204 13.73 7.31 -8.28
C VAL A 204 12.87 6.17 -7.74
N LYS A 205 12.96 4.98 -8.36
CA LYS A 205 12.12 3.82 -8.08
C LYS A 205 12.83 2.72 -7.26
N ILE A 206 14.14 2.88 -7.00
CA ILE A 206 14.88 1.92 -6.17
C ILE A 206 14.60 2.07 -4.67
N PHE A 207 14.00 3.20 -4.26
CA PHE A 207 13.59 3.49 -2.89
C PHE A 207 12.13 3.92 -2.84
N ASP A 208 11.37 3.35 -1.92
CA ASP A 208 10.02 3.80 -1.56
C ASP A 208 10.10 4.56 -0.24
N GLU A 209 10.25 5.88 -0.31
CA GLU A 209 10.38 6.77 0.84
C GLU A 209 9.35 7.92 0.77
N PRO A 210 8.04 7.64 0.82
CA PRO A 210 7.03 8.68 0.72
C PRO A 210 7.11 9.67 1.87
N THR A 211 6.68 10.91 1.59
CA THR A 211 6.56 11.98 2.59
C THR A 211 5.10 12.24 2.88
N SER A 212 4.71 12.34 4.15
CA SER A 212 3.36 12.64 4.61
C SER A 212 3.35 13.86 5.53
N ARG A 213 2.48 14.83 5.27
CA ARG A 213 2.30 16.06 6.08
C ARG A 213 3.60 16.80 6.38
N GLY A 214 4.62 16.66 5.49
CA GLY A 214 5.92 17.28 5.62
C GLY A 214 6.95 16.51 6.46
N PHE A 215 6.65 15.30 6.87
CA PHE A 215 7.58 14.39 7.55
C PHE A 215 8.02 13.28 6.61
N SER A 216 9.34 13.07 6.52
CA SER A 216 9.99 12.12 5.61
C SER A 216 11.09 11.35 6.35
N PRO A 217 11.27 10.07 6.02
CA PRO A 217 10.35 9.22 5.26
C PRO A 217 9.17 8.77 6.13
N THR A 218 8.03 8.53 5.48
CA THR A 218 6.86 7.94 6.16
C THR A 218 7.10 6.45 6.33
N PRO A 219 7.01 5.90 7.56
CA PRO A 219 7.23 4.48 7.81
C PRO A 219 6.27 3.58 7.03
N MET A 220 6.81 2.48 6.51
CA MET A 220 6.07 1.52 5.71
C MET A 220 5.79 0.23 6.50
N TYR A 221 4.57 -0.27 6.35
CA TYR A 221 4.06 -1.48 6.99
C TYR A 221 3.54 -2.44 5.93
N LEU A 222 3.62 -3.73 6.21
CA LEU A 222 2.97 -4.76 5.42
C LEU A 222 2.03 -5.54 6.32
N ASP A 223 0.74 -5.53 6.00
CA ASP A 223 -0.35 -6.14 6.78
C ASP A 223 -0.30 -5.77 8.28
N GLY A 224 -0.03 -4.48 8.55
CA GLY A 224 0.00 -3.92 9.89
C GLY A 224 1.28 -4.16 10.70
N LEU A 225 2.30 -4.82 10.15
CA LEU A 225 3.60 -5.01 10.79
C LEU A 225 4.68 -4.14 10.16
N HIS A 226 5.53 -3.56 11.01
CA HIS A 226 6.60 -2.66 10.61
C HIS A 226 7.63 -3.39 9.72
N LEU A 227 7.99 -2.77 8.59
CA LEU A 227 9.00 -3.29 7.68
C LEU A 227 10.42 -2.85 8.06
N PRO A 228 11.46 -3.56 7.58
CA PRO A 228 12.82 -3.08 7.68
C PRO A 228 12.94 -1.67 7.13
N TYR A 229 13.51 -0.79 7.93
CA TYR A 229 13.73 0.59 7.58
C TYR A 229 15.24 0.84 7.41
N GLY A 230 15.62 1.35 6.23
CA GLY A 230 17.03 1.51 5.86
C GLY A 230 17.74 2.73 6.45
N GLY A 231 17.11 3.51 7.31
CA GLY A 231 17.75 4.64 8.00
C GLY A 231 18.26 5.76 7.09
N GLY A 232 17.53 6.12 6.04
CA GLY A 232 17.91 7.12 5.04
C GLY A 232 18.53 6.49 3.78
N SER A 233 19.07 7.27 2.89
CA SER A 233 19.52 6.95 1.52
C SER A 233 20.52 5.79 1.34
N THR A 234 20.66 4.89 2.33
CA THR A 234 21.68 3.84 2.33
C THR A 234 21.17 2.47 1.90
N GLY A 235 19.89 2.29 1.60
CA GLY A 235 19.34 0.98 1.27
C GLY A 235 18.86 0.18 2.51
N GLY A 236 18.70 -1.13 2.36
CA GLY A 236 18.25 -2.05 3.42
C GLY A 236 16.76 -2.00 3.73
N ALA A 237 16.00 -1.13 3.08
CA ALA A 237 14.54 -1.11 3.17
C ALA A 237 13.93 -2.21 2.30
N LEU A 238 12.88 -2.84 2.80
CA LEU A 238 12.07 -3.76 2.01
C LEU A 238 11.24 -2.96 1.01
N GLN A 239 11.24 -3.36 -0.26
CA GLN A 239 10.39 -2.80 -1.30
C GLN A 239 9.37 -3.83 -1.76
N ILE A 240 8.10 -3.48 -1.77
CA ILE A 240 7.01 -4.35 -2.21
C ILE A 240 6.53 -3.89 -3.59
N ASP A 241 6.46 -4.83 -4.53
CA ASP A 241 5.87 -4.55 -5.83
C ASP A 241 4.36 -4.31 -5.69
N PRO A 242 3.79 -3.21 -6.26
CA PRO A 242 2.35 -2.94 -6.18
C PRO A 242 1.47 -4.06 -6.74
N TYR A 243 1.98 -4.89 -7.65
CA TYR A 243 1.25 -6.04 -8.16
C TYR A 243 0.96 -7.11 -7.08
N ALA A 244 1.73 -7.11 -5.98
CA ALA A 244 1.53 -8.00 -4.83
C ALA A 244 0.41 -7.54 -3.88
N LEU A 245 -0.16 -6.35 -4.09
CA LEU A 245 -1.03 -5.69 -3.13
C LEU A 245 -2.50 -5.70 -3.55
N GLU A 246 -3.40 -5.91 -2.59
CA GLU A 246 -4.82 -5.61 -2.74
C GLU A 246 -5.09 -4.12 -2.64
N ARG A 247 -4.39 -3.43 -1.73
CA ARG A 247 -4.53 -2.00 -1.53
C ARG A 247 -3.37 -1.42 -0.72
N ILE A 248 -3.25 -0.10 -0.77
CA ILE A 248 -2.33 0.69 0.03
C ILE A 248 -3.18 1.63 0.87
N GLU A 249 -2.93 1.68 2.17
CA GLU A 249 -3.64 2.54 3.11
C GLU A 249 -2.67 3.54 3.75
N VAL A 250 -3.07 4.81 3.82
CA VAL A 250 -2.26 5.87 4.43
C VAL A 250 -3.02 6.41 5.63
N LEU A 251 -2.58 6.07 6.83
CA LEU A 251 -3.08 6.67 8.07
C LEU A 251 -2.27 7.94 8.33
N LYS A 252 -2.95 9.09 8.32
CA LYS A 252 -2.33 10.41 8.45
C LYS A 252 -2.15 10.84 9.89
N GLY A 253 -0.98 11.41 10.22
CA GLY A 253 -0.67 11.88 11.56
C GLY A 253 -0.21 10.77 12.50
N PRO A 254 0.06 11.07 13.79
CA PRO A 254 0.60 10.15 14.77
C PRO A 254 -0.17 8.84 14.86
N ALA A 255 0.54 7.70 14.81
CA ALA A 255 -0.02 6.36 14.81
C ALA A 255 0.56 5.44 15.90
N SER A 256 1.37 6.00 16.83
CA SER A 256 2.12 5.17 17.77
C SER A 256 1.25 4.34 18.71
N VAL A 257 0.05 4.80 19.05
CA VAL A 257 -0.86 4.03 19.92
C VAL A 257 -1.20 2.64 19.36
N LEU A 258 -1.23 2.50 18.03
CA LEU A 258 -1.49 1.21 17.37
C LEU A 258 -0.22 0.50 16.87
N TYR A 259 0.83 1.26 16.55
CA TYR A 259 1.96 0.80 15.74
C TYR A 259 3.34 1.01 16.38
N GLY A 260 3.40 1.55 17.61
CA GLY A 260 4.65 1.80 18.32
C GLY A 260 5.45 2.96 17.74
N GLN A 261 6.76 2.85 17.74
CA GLN A 261 7.66 3.92 17.30
C GLN A 261 7.37 4.35 15.85
N ASN A 262 7.08 5.66 15.67
CA ASN A 262 6.70 6.21 14.39
C ASN A 262 7.05 7.68 14.25
N GLN A 263 7.35 8.09 12.99
CA GLN A 263 7.37 9.49 12.61
C GLN A 263 5.95 10.09 12.74
N PRO A 264 5.85 11.39 13.10
CA PRO A 264 4.54 11.99 13.35
C PRO A 264 3.66 12.21 12.09
N GLY A 265 4.22 12.07 10.88
CA GLY A 265 3.49 12.24 9.61
C GLY A 265 2.46 11.14 9.32
N GLY A 266 2.54 9.99 9.97
CA GLY A 266 1.67 8.83 9.76
C GLY A 266 2.40 7.60 9.26
N ILE A 267 1.66 6.65 8.71
CA ILE A 267 2.18 5.39 8.16
C ILE A 267 1.56 5.10 6.79
N VAL A 268 2.29 4.34 5.99
CA VAL A 268 1.79 3.67 4.78
C VAL A 268 1.69 2.19 5.06
N ASN A 269 0.49 1.64 5.10
CA ASN A 269 0.25 0.22 5.28
C ASN A 269 -0.13 -0.42 3.95
N MET A 270 0.64 -1.38 3.52
CA MET A 270 0.40 -2.19 2.33
C MET A 270 -0.35 -3.45 2.73
N VAL A 271 -1.40 -3.79 2.01
CA VAL A 271 -2.21 -4.98 2.25
C VAL A 271 -1.93 -5.99 1.16
N SER A 272 -1.38 -7.14 1.55
CA SER A 272 -1.00 -8.23 0.64
C SER A 272 -2.22 -8.84 -0.03
N LYS A 273 -2.06 -9.35 -1.26
CA LYS A 273 -3.05 -10.21 -1.90
C LYS A 273 -3.25 -11.48 -1.09
N ARG A 274 -4.53 -11.82 -0.84
CA ARG A 274 -4.94 -12.99 -0.06
C ARG A 274 -5.56 -14.06 -0.93
N PRO A 275 -5.54 -15.34 -0.49
CA PRO A 275 -6.27 -16.42 -1.14
C PRO A 275 -7.75 -16.08 -1.34
N THR A 276 -8.32 -16.50 -2.47
CA THR A 276 -9.67 -16.16 -2.91
C THR A 276 -10.62 -17.36 -2.81
N GLU A 277 -11.88 -17.11 -2.48
CA GLU A 277 -12.91 -18.14 -2.46
C GLU A 277 -13.38 -18.55 -3.88
N THR A 278 -13.22 -17.64 -4.83
CA THR A 278 -13.53 -17.90 -6.23
C THR A 278 -12.25 -18.14 -7.03
N PRO A 279 -12.28 -19.06 -8.01
CA PRO A 279 -11.13 -19.25 -8.90
C PRO A 279 -10.71 -17.94 -9.56
N LEU A 280 -9.43 -17.66 -9.53
CA LEU A 280 -8.80 -16.52 -10.16
C LEU A 280 -7.60 -17.00 -10.99
N HIS A 281 -7.60 -16.68 -12.27
CA HIS A 281 -6.49 -16.98 -13.15
C HIS A 281 -6.25 -15.75 -14.03
N GLN A 282 -5.13 -15.10 -13.84
CA GLN A 282 -4.78 -13.91 -14.61
C GLN A 282 -3.34 -14.00 -15.10
N LEU A 283 -3.13 -13.65 -16.37
CA LEU A 283 -1.82 -13.40 -16.98
C LEU A 283 -1.81 -11.96 -17.49
N VAL A 284 -0.74 -11.23 -17.18
CA VAL A 284 -0.51 -9.86 -17.67
C VAL A 284 0.82 -9.83 -18.41
N LEU A 285 0.80 -9.30 -19.63
CA LEU A 285 1.99 -9.03 -20.43
C LEU A 285 2.09 -7.51 -20.64
N GLU A 286 3.27 -6.94 -20.44
CA GLU A 286 3.51 -5.51 -20.64
C GLU A 286 4.68 -5.26 -21.55
N ALA A 287 4.56 -4.19 -22.35
CA ALA A 287 5.65 -3.62 -23.14
C ALA A 287 5.53 -2.10 -23.16
N GLY A 288 6.66 -1.38 -23.13
CA GLY A 288 6.60 0.07 -23.00
C GLY A 288 7.88 0.81 -23.36
N SER A 289 7.88 2.10 -23.03
CA SER A 289 9.02 2.99 -23.17
C SER A 289 10.24 2.44 -22.43
N TYR A 290 11.42 2.80 -22.91
CA TYR A 290 12.71 2.39 -22.31
C TYR A 290 12.88 0.88 -22.25
N ASP A 291 12.48 0.19 -23.32
CA ASP A 291 12.56 -1.27 -23.48
C ASP A 291 11.87 -2.07 -22.35
N HIS A 292 10.87 -1.45 -21.70
CA HIS A 292 10.09 -2.09 -20.64
C HIS A 292 9.38 -3.33 -21.14
N LYS A 293 9.59 -4.43 -20.45
CA LYS A 293 8.94 -5.73 -20.68
C LYS A 293 8.60 -6.35 -19.33
N SER A 294 7.39 -6.84 -19.19
CA SER A 294 6.96 -7.52 -17.97
C SER A 294 6.02 -8.68 -18.28
N VAL A 295 6.13 -9.72 -17.49
CA VAL A 295 5.16 -10.80 -17.39
C VAL A 295 4.77 -10.98 -15.95
N ALA A 296 3.47 -10.96 -15.68
CA ALA A 296 2.95 -11.18 -14.34
C ALA A 296 1.81 -12.20 -14.36
N LEU A 297 1.68 -12.96 -13.27
CA LEU A 297 0.63 -13.96 -13.08
C LEU A 297 0.01 -13.82 -11.69
N ASP A 298 -1.29 -14.13 -11.62
CA ASP A 298 -2.06 -14.15 -10.40
C ASP A 298 -3.06 -15.30 -10.44
N LEU A 299 -2.82 -16.33 -9.64
CA LEU A 299 -3.60 -17.55 -9.58
C LEU A 299 -4.15 -17.73 -8.19
N GLY A 300 -5.42 -18.08 -8.05
CA GLY A 300 -6.06 -18.28 -6.74
C GLY A 300 -7.32 -19.11 -6.82
N GLY A 301 -7.79 -19.55 -5.67
CA GLY A 301 -9.03 -20.29 -5.55
C GLY A 301 -9.00 -21.36 -4.45
N PRO A 302 -10.11 -22.11 -4.31
CA PRO A 302 -10.17 -23.23 -3.38
C PRO A 302 -9.36 -24.42 -3.91
N LEU A 303 -8.70 -25.15 -2.99
CA LEU A 303 -7.97 -26.40 -3.26
C LEU A 303 -8.84 -27.63 -3.01
N ASP A 304 -9.94 -27.47 -2.28
CA ASP A 304 -10.88 -28.51 -1.92
C ASP A 304 -12.33 -28.07 -2.17
N GLU A 305 -13.25 -29.01 -2.33
CA GLU A 305 -14.67 -28.73 -2.58
C GLU A 305 -15.38 -28.02 -1.42
N GLN A 306 -14.87 -28.18 -0.21
CA GLN A 306 -15.41 -27.56 1.01
C GLN A 306 -14.93 -26.12 1.19
N GLY A 307 -13.90 -25.68 0.45
CA GLY A 307 -13.29 -24.36 0.58
C GLY A 307 -12.54 -24.17 1.89
N GLN A 308 -12.09 -25.26 2.51
CA GLN A 308 -11.28 -25.19 3.73
C GLN A 308 -9.85 -24.75 3.46
N PHE A 309 -9.32 -25.08 2.28
CA PHE A 309 -8.00 -24.63 1.83
C PHE A 309 -8.14 -23.73 0.60
N LEU A 310 -7.65 -22.48 0.75
CA LEU A 310 -7.60 -21.51 -0.33
C LEU A 310 -6.14 -21.19 -0.63
N TYR A 311 -5.81 -20.96 -1.90
CA TYR A 311 -4.46 -20.55 -2.27
C TYR A 311 -4.46 -19.27 -3.09
N ARG A 312 -3.32 -18.56 -3.07
CA ARG A 312 -2.98 -17.54 -4.05
C ARG A 312 -1.52 -17.66 -4.41
N LEU A 313 -1.22 -17.48 -5.67
CA LEU A 313 0.15 -17.39 -6.19
C LEU A 313 0.24 -16.16 -7.08
N THR A 314 1.01 -15.17 -6.65
CA THR A 314 1.30 -13.97 -7.42
C THR A 314 2.76 -14.00 -7.84
N GLY A 315 3.04 -13.67 -9.11
CA GLY A 315 4.42 -13.61 -9.61
C GLY A 315 4.60 -12.54 -10.67
N LEU A 316 5.82 -12.02 -10.79
CA LEU A 316 6.20 -11.02 -11.79
C LEU A 316 7.67 -11.16 -12.16
N ALA A 317 7.97 -10.97 -13.44
CA ALA A 317 9.32 -10.75 -13.93
C ALA A 317 9.30 -9.56 -14.88
N SER A 318 10.19 -8.59 -14.67
CA SER A 318 10.29 -7.39 -15.48
C SER A 318 11.73 -7.03 -15.78
N ASP A 319 11.94 -6.40 -16.93
CA ASP A 319 13.19 -5.79 -17.38
C ASP A 319 12.88 -4.46 -18.05
N SER A 320 13.62 -3.41 -17.71
CA SER A 320 13.46 -2.08 -18.29
C SER A 320 14.73 -1.26 -18.19
N GLN A 321 14.87 -0.31 -19.08
CA GLN A 321 15.80 0.81 -18.96
C GLN A 321 15.10 2.02 -18.31
N ASP A 322 15.79 3.14 -18.23
CA ASP A 322 15.28 4.43 -17.75
C ASP A 322 15.54 5.53 -18.77
N ALA A 323 14.96 6.70 -18.53
CA ALA A 323 15.29 7.91 -19.29
C ALA A 323 16.72 8.42 -19.00
N VAL A 324 17.37 8.01 -17.90
CA VAL A 324 18.80 8.24 -17.66
C VAL A 324 19.60 7.18 -18.39
N ASP A 325 20.61 7.62 -19.12
CA ASP A 325 21.52 6.72 -19.83
C ASP A 325 22.11 5.66 -18.90
N TYR A 326 22.29 4.45 -19.41
CA TYR A 326 22.89 3.29 -18.68
C TYR A 326 22.11 2.80 -17.46
N VAL A 327 21.00 3.41 -17.08
CA VAL A 327 20.15 2.93 -15.97
C VAL A 327 19.30 1.77 -16.46
N GLN A 328 19.31 0.68 -15.69
CA GLN A 328 18.54 -0.55 -15.96
C GLN A 328 17.91 -1.05 -14.68
N ARG A 329 16.74 -1.69 -14.79
CA ARG A 329 16.03 -2.34 -13.70
C ARG A 329 15.58 -3.72 -14.11
N GLN A 330 15.87 -4.69 -13.26
CA GLN A 330 15.43 -6.07 -13.44
C GLN A 330 14.84 -6.57 -12.14
N ARG A 331 13.59 -7.01 -12.18
CA ARG A 331 12.89 -7.55 -11.01
C ARG A 331 12.33 -8.94 -11.27
N GLN A 332 12.49 -9.81 -10.30
CA GLN A 332 11.83 -11.10 -10.21
C GLN A 332 11.14 -11.20 -8.86
N PHE A 333 9.86 -11.52 -8.85
CA PHE A 333 9.04 -11.56 -7.67
C PHE A 333 8.12 -12.78 -7.70
N ILE A 334 7.94 -13.42 -6.55
CA ILE A 334 6.95 -14.48 -6.36
C ILE A 334 6.42 -14.46 -4.92
N ALA A 335 5.10 -14.58 -4.75
CA ALA A 335 4.42 -14.57 -3.47
C ALA A 335 3.31 -15.63 -3.43
N PRO A 336 3.59 -16.86 -2.94
CA PRO A 336 2.56 -17.82 -2.59
C PRO A 336 1.93 -17.50 -1.25
N SER A 337 0.64 -17.75 -1.12
CA SER A 337 -0.10 -17.74 0.14
C SER A 337 -1.11 -18.88 0.22
N LEU A 338 -1.42 -19.32 1.43
CA LEU A 338 -2.34 -20.42 1.71
C LEU A 338 -3.18 -20.06 2.92
N THR A 339 -4.50 -20.14 2.79
CA THR A 339 -5.45 -20.00 3.90
C THR A 339 -6.04 -21.36 4.25
N TRP A 340 -6.05 -21.71 5.52
CA TRP A 340 -6.74 -22.83 6.10
C TRP A 340 -7.88 -22.35 6.97
N ARG A 341 -9.11 -22.80 6.69
CA ARG A 341 -10.35 -22.49 7.38
C ARG A 341 -11.07 -23.80 7.71
N PRO A 342 -10.76 -24.45 8.83
CA PRO A 342 -11.40 -25.71 9.18
C PRO A 342 -12.90 -25.54 9.54
N ASP A 343 -13.27 -24.36 10.00
CA ASP A 343 -14.61 -23.95 10.42
C ASP A 343 -14.79 -22.43 10.25
N ASP A 344 -15.97 -21.92 10.61
CA ASP A 344 -16.30 -20.48 10.48
C ASP A 344 -15.62 -19.60 11.57
N ASP A 345 -15.04 -20.19 12.60
CA ASP A 345 -14.43 -19.51 13.73
C ASP A 345 -12.91 -19.41 13.60
N THR A 346 -12.29 -20.27 12.80
CA THR A 346 -10.82 -20.43 12.73
C THR A 346 -10.29 -20.14 11.33
N GLN A 347 -9.34 -19.23 11.23
CA GLN A 347 -8.63 -18.97 10.00
C GLN A 347 -7.13 -18.81 10.27
N LEU A 348 -6.31 -19.47 9.44
CA LEU A 348 -4.87 -19.31 9.39
C LEU A 348 -4.45 -19.05 7.94
N THR A 349 -3.83 -17.91 7.69
CA THR A 349 -3.24 -17.59 6.38
C THR A 349 -1.72 -17.53 6.50
N LEU A 350 -1.04 -18.31 5.67
CA LEU A 350 0.42 -18.34 5.56
C LEU A 350 0.83 -17.52 4.33
N PHE A 351 1.88 -16.71 4.48
CA PHE A 351 2.45 -15.88 3.41
C PHE A 351 3.94 -16.18 3.25
N ALA A 352 4.39 -16.27 2.02
CA ALA A 352 5.80 -16.22 1.70
C ALA A 352 6.01 -15.30 0.48
N GLN A 353 7.12 -14.58 0.46
CA GLN A 353 7.48 -13.70 -0.65
C GLN A 353 8.98 -13.74 -0.87
N TYR A 354 9.38 -13.81 -2.11
CA TYR A 354 10.76 -13.61 -2.53
C TYR A 354 10.79 -12.60 -3.67
N GLN A 355 11.67 -11.61 -3.56
CA GLN A 355 11.94 -10.66 -4.63
C GLN A 355 13.44 -10.50 -4.80
N LYS A 356 13.87 -10.41 -6.05
CA LYS A 356 15.23 -10.08 -6.45
C LYS A 356 15.20 -8.93 -7.42
N ASP A 357 15.96 -7.88 -7.11
CA ASP A 357 16.22 -6.74 -7.99
C ASP A 357 17.71 -6.74 -8.36
N ASN A 358 18.01 -6.54 -9.67
CA ASN A 358 19.36 -6.29 -10.17
C ASN A 358 19.29 -5.02 -11.01
N ASP A 359 19.68 -3.91 -10.40
CA ASP A 359 19.49 -2.59 -10.98
C ASP A 359 20.82 -1.86 -11.21
N VAL A 360 20.84 -0.96 -12.16
CA VAL A 360 21.80 0.15 -12.23
C VAL A 360 21.08 1.38 -11.69
N PRO A 361 21.50 1.92 -10.52
CA PRO A 361 20.74 2.94 -9.81
C PRO A 361 20.75 4.30 -10.50
N GLU A 362 19.58 4.97 -10.48
CA GLU A 362 19.36 6.33 -10.97
C GLU A 362 19.35 7.40 -9.88
N ALA A 363 19.59 7.03 -8.62
CA ALA A 363 19.58 7.97 -7.48
C ALA A 363 20.76 8.94 -7.57
N GLN A 364 20.58 10.02 -8.32
CA GLN A 364 21.62 11.01 -8.57
C GLN A 364 21.04 12.43 -8.50
N GLY A 365 21.60 13.23 -7.57
CA GLY A 365 21.31 14.66 -7.46
C GLY A 365 22.15 15.47 -8.43
N LEU A 366 21.58 16.53 -8.98
CA LEU A 366 22.23 17.46 -9.87
C LEU A 366 22.35 18.83 -9.20
N PRO A 367 23.36 19.67 -9.57
CA PRO A 367 23.44 21.00 -9.02
C PRO A 367 22.25 21.87 -9.45
N SER A 368 21.83 22.79 -8.60
CA SER A 368 20.78 23.78 -8.91
C SER A 368 21.15 24.67 -10.09
N VAL A 369 22.44 24.93 -10.28
CA VAL A 369 22.96 25.62 -11.46
C VAL A 369 23.01 24.65 -12.65
N GLY A 370 22.22 24.91 -13.65
CA GLY A 370 22.03 24.05 -14.83
C GLY A 370 20.71 23.24 -14.75
N THR A 371 20.05 23.18 -13.59
CA THR A 371 18.70 22.58 -13.44
C THR A 371 17.65 23.64 -13.14
N VAL A 372 17.76 24.35 -12.02
CA VAL A 372 16.87 25.44 -11.59
C VAL A 372 17.37 26.79 -12.11
N PHE A 373 18.66 27.05 -11.96
CA PHE A 373 19.29 28.29 -12.39
C PHE A 373 20.07 28.09 -13.71
N ALA A 374 20.27 29.19 -14.44
CA ALA A 374 21.05 29.18 -15.66
C ALA A 374 22.51 28.76 -15.39
N ASN A 375 23.09 27.98 -16.30
CA ASN A 375 24.51 27.63 -16.35
C ASN A 375 25.11 28.20 -17.65
N PRO A 376 26.35 28.74 -17.65
CA PRO A 376 26.99 29.26 -18.85
C PRO A 376 27.06 28.26 -20.02
N ASN A 377 27.06 26.96 -19.73
CA ASN A 377 27.12 25.89 -20.72
C ASN A 377 25.73 25.39 -21.20
N GLY A 378 24.65 25.98 -20.72
CA GLY A 378 23.28 25.56 -21.02
C GLY A 378 22.62 24.80 -19.89
N LYS A 379 21.54 24.10 -20.21
CA LYS A 379 20.80 23.27 -19.25
C LYS A 379 21.45 21.89 -19.20
N ILE A 380 21.58 21.32 -17.99
CA ILE A 380 22.02 19.93 -17.80
C ILE A 380 20.90 19.03 -18.32
N ASP A 381 21.24 18.07 -19.17
CA ASP A 381 20.27 17.13 -19.71
C ASP A 381 19.69 16.20 -18.61
N ARG A 382 18.42 15.88 -18.75
CA ARG A 382 17.71 15.01 -17.78
C ARG A 382 18.12 13.54 -17.87
N ASP A 383 18.74 13.13 -18.95
CA ASP A 383 19.26 11.81 -19.24
C ASP A 383 20.73 11.63 -18.85
N LEU A 384 21.39 12.70 -18.40
CA LEU A 384 22.77 12.63 -17.93
C LEU A 384 22.95 11.58 -16.84
N PHE A 385 23.87 10.63 -17.04
CA PHE A 385 24.27 9.66 -16.04
C PHE A 385 25.50 10.15 -15.27
N LEU A 386 25.38 10.35 -13.97
CA LEU A 386 26.51 10.75 -13.12
C LEU A 386 27.43 9.60 -12.73
N GLY A 387 27.00 8.38 -12.98
CA GLY A 387 27.66 7.14 -12.64
C GLY A 387 28.83 6.79 -13.55
N GLU A 388 29.29 5.55 -13.45
CA GLU A 388 30.24 4.90 -14.35
C GLU A 388 29.62 3.62 -14.89
N PRO A 389 29.39 3.48 -16.19
CA PRO A 389 28.89 2.26 -16.80
C PRO A 389 29.73 1.04 -16.42
N GLY A 390 29.07 -0.05 -16.01
CA GLY A 390 29.72 -1.27 -15.53
C GLY A 390 30.27 -1.21 -14.10
N VAL A 391 30.15 -0.07 -13.41
CA VAL A 391 30.53 0.08 -12.00
C VAL A 391 29.30 0.21 -11.11
N ASN A 392 28.32 0.99 -11.54
CA ASN A 392 27.07 1.17 -10.82
C ASN A 392 26.31 -0.16 -10.72
N ALA A 393 25.85 -0.47 -9.54
CA ALA A 393 25.00 -1.63 -9.25
C ALA A 393 24.14 -1.37 -8.02
N TYR A 394 22.91 -1.83 -8.07
CA TYR A 394 22.03 -1.97 -6.92
C TYR A 394 21.40 -3.36 -6.97
N ASP A 395 21.98 -4.27 -6.23
CA ASP A 395 21.51 -5.63 -6.11
C ASP A 395 20.76 -5.78 -4.79
N ARG A 396 19.53 -6.31 -4.83
CA ARG A 396 18.76 -6.61 -3.63
C ARG A 396 18.12 -7.98 -3.72
N ASP A 397 18.34 -8.78 -2.70
CA ASP A 397 17.65 -10.03 -2.45
C ASP A 397 16.81 -9.87 -1.17
N GLN A 398 15.50 -10.09 -1.25
CA GLN A 398 14.61 -9.99 -0.09
C GLN A 398 13.69 -11.20 0.03
N PHE A 399 13.51 -11.64 1.26
CA PHE A 399 12.63 -12.74 1.62
C PHE A 399 11.73 -12.36 2.77
N VAL A 400 10.45 -12.66 2.66
CA VAL A 400 9.44 -12.43 3.71
C VAL A 400 8.69 -13.73 3.95
N LEU A 401 8.48 -14.07 5.22
CA LEU A 401 7.65 -15.18 5.65
C LEU A 401 6.75 -14.69 6.79
N GLY A 402 5.48 -15.09 6.78
CA GLY A 402 4.57 -14.69 7.84
C GLY A 402 3.29 -15.49 7.90
N TYR A 403 2.49 -15.20 8.90
CA TYR A 403 1.14 -15.72 9.02
C TYR A 403 0.20 -14.71 9.67
N GLU A 404 -1.08 -14.88 9.38
CA GLU A 404 -2.20 -14.25 10.08
C GLU A 404 -3.08 -15.36 10.62
N PHE A 405 -3.34 -15.34 11.91
CA PHE A 405 -4.22 -16.27 12.61
C PHE A 405 -5.38 -15.50 13.24
N SER A 406 -6.59 -16.02 13.12
CA SER A 406 -7.79 -15.53 13.81
C SER A 406 -8.61 -16.70 14.31
N HIS A 407 -9.08 -16.60 15.56
CA HIS A 407 -9.98 -17.61 16.16
C HIS A 407 -11.01 -16.93 17.05
N ARG A 408 -12.27 -17.15 16.75
CA ARG A 408 -13.42 -16.69 17.55
C ARG A 408 -13.67 -17.69 18.66
N LEU A 409 -13.34 -17.31 19.90
CA LEU A 409 -13.54 -18.16 21.08
C LEU A 409 -15.02 -18.31 21.46
N ASN A 410 -15.79 -17.24 21.28
CA ASN A 410 -17.23 -17.15 21.54
C ASN A 410 -17.78 -15.84 20.91
N ASP A 411 -19.03 -15.52 21.17
CA ASP A 411 -19.71 -14.34 20.62
C ASP A 411 -19.11 -13.00 21.07
N VAL A 412 -18.26 -13.00 22.11
CA VAL A 412 -17.61 -11.80 22.65
C VAL A 412 -16.15 -11.72 22.23
N TRP A 413 -15.39 -12.81 22.27
CA TRP A 413 -13.94 -12.80 22.16
C TRP A 413 -13.43 -13.42 20.88
N THR A 414 -12.58 -12.67 20.19
CA THR A 414 -11.77 -13.14 19.05
C THR A 414 -10.29 -12.91 19.34
N LEU A 415 -9.48 -13.96 19.20
CA LEU A 415 -8.01 -13.87 19.26
C LEU A 415 -7.45 -13.73 17.84
N LYS A 416 -6.52 -12.81 17.67
CA LYS A 416 -5.80 -12.61 16.42
C LYS A 416 -4.30 -12.56 16.67
N GLN A 417 -3.52 -13.11 15.75
CA GLN A 417 -2.07 -12.95 15.77
C GLN A 417 -1.55 -12.79 14.36
N ASN A 418 -0.73 -11.78 14.17
CA ASN A 418 0.01 -11.54 12.95
C ASN A 418 1.50 -11.62 13.25
N ALA A 419 2.25 -12.41 12.50
CA ALA A 419 3.69 -12.56 12.67
C ALA A 419 4.42 -12.53 11.33
N ARG A 420 5.59 -11.89 11.31
CA ARG A 420 6.39 -11.76 10.09
C ARG A 420 7.88 -11.74 10.35
N TYR A 421 8.60 -12.44 9.51
CA TYR A 421 10.04 -12.38 9.37
C TYR A 421 10.37 -11.79 8.01
N ALA A 422 11.29 -10.83 7.97
CA ALA A 422 11.84 -10.28 6.74
C ALA A 422 13.36 -10.29 6.80
N ASP A 423 13.99 -10.58 5.67
CA ASP A 423 15.45 -10.67 5.48
C ASP A 423 15.78 -9.96 4.16
N VAL A 424 16.60 -8.91 4.23
CA VAL A 424 16.97 -8.09 3.09
C VAL A 424 18.48 -7.96 3.04
N ASP A 425 19.06 -8.44 1.94
CA ASP A 425 20.46 -8.19 1.58
C ASP A 425 20.49 -7.21 0.41
N ASP A 426 21.16 -6.09 0.54
CA ASP A 426 21.39 -5.20 -0.60
C ASP A 426 22.85 -4.76 -0.73
N ARG A 427 23.17 -4.36 -1.95
CA ARG A 427 24.43 -3.70 -2.30
C ARG A 427 24.15 -2.53 -3.20
N TYR A 428 24.60 -1.36 -2.78
CA TYR A 428 24.58 -0.14 -3.59
C TYR A 428 26.03 0.28 -3.90
N ARG A 429 26.37 0.36 -5.19
CA ARG A 429 27.68 0.80 -5.65
C ARG A 429 27.52 1.81 -6.75
N ALA A 430 28.03 3.03 -6.54
CA ALA A 430 27.97 4.10 -7.53
C ALA A 430 28.93 5.23 -7.21
N PRO A 431 29.44 5.97 -8.20
CA PRO A 431 29.80 7.36 -8.00
C PRO A 431 28.53 8.21 -7.91
N LEU A 432 28.55 9.14 -6.98
CA LEU A 432 27.47 10.10 -6.73
C LEU A 432 28.00 11.53 -6.99
N HIS A 433 27.07 12.50 -7.11
CA HIS A 433 27.43 13.91 -7.24
C HIS A 433 28.32 14.37 -6.08
N GLY A 434 29.27 15.25 -6.39
CA GLY A 434 30.00 15.98 -5.36
C GLY A 434 29.34 17.32 -5.05
N TYR A 435 29.96 18.05 -4.14
CA TYR A 435 29.43 19.34 -3.64
C TYR A 435 30.27 20.53 -4.15
N LYS A 436 30.86 20.42 -5.38
CA LYS A 436 31.77 21.45 -5.86
C LYS A 436 31.95 21.39 -7.38
N PHE A 437 31.84 22.55 -8.03
CA PHE A 437 32.39 22.74 -9.35
C PHE A 437 33.92 22.91 -9.29
N VAL A 438 34.61 22.41 -10.29
CA VAL A 438 36.03 22.52 -10.42
C VAL A 438 36.42 23.18 -11.76
N SER A 439 37.65 23.67 -11.84
CA SER A 439 38.17 24.28 -13.06
C SER A 439 38.17 23.27 -14.21
N ASN A 440 37.76 23.74 -15.38
CA ASN A 440 37.85 23.02 -16.63
C ASN A 440 39.29 22.63 -16.91
N PRO A 441 39.64 21.33 -17.01
CA PRO A 441 41.02 20.89 -17.24
C PRO A 441 41.67 21.45 -18.50
N LYS A 442 40.86 21.86 -19.51
CA LYS A 442 41.35 22.38 -20.80
C LYS A 442 41.64 23.90 -20.76
N THR A 443 40.83 24.64 -19.97
CA THR A 443 40.88 26.10 -19.98
C THR A 443 41.45 26.70 -18.68
N GLY A 444 41.50 25.94 -17.61
CA GLY A 444 41.88 26.39 -16.29
C GLY A 444 40.79 27.25 -15.57
N LEU A 445 39.70 27.58 -16.25
CA LEU A 445 38.61 28.42 -15.71
C LEU A 445 37.53 27.58 -15.03
N ASN A 446 36.97 28.11 -13.94
CA ASN A 446 35.76 27.52 -13.35
C ASN A 446 34.53 28.03 -14.12
N ASP A 447 34.21 27.34 -15.22
CA ASP A 447 33.08 27.62 -16.08
C ASP A 447 31.82 26.87 -15.68
N GLN A 448 31.77 26.25 -14.46
CA GLN A 448 30.65 25.47 -13.92
C GLN A 448 30.27 24.28 -14.81
N ARG A 449 31.23 23.73 -15.54
CA ARG A 449 31.05 22.59 -16.42
C ARG A 449 31.42 21.26 -15.76
N TYR A 450 32.51 21.26 -14.97
CA TYR A 450 33.07 20.07 -14.35
C TYR A 450 32.69 20.01 -12.88
N MET A 451 32.23 18.84 -12.44
CA MET A 451 31.81 18.59 -11.08
C MET A 451 32.64 17.48 -10.41
N THR A 452 32.95 17.65 -9.14
CA THR A 452 33.48 16.55 -8.32
C THR A 452 32.46 15.47 -8.15
N ARG A 453 32.92 14.25 -7.88
CA ARG A 453 32.08 13.12 -7.47
C ARG A 453 32.65 12.50 -6.18
N TYR A 454 31.91 11.61 -5.54
CA TYR A 454 32.41 10.68 -4.53
C TYR A 454 31.85 9.28 -4.81
N GLY A 455 32.67 8.25 -4.63
CA GLY A 455 32.26 6.86 -4.86
C GLY A 455 31.79 6.20 -3.58
N VAL A 456 30.77 5.36 -3.69
CA VAL A 456 30.25 4.53 -2.60
C VAL A 456 30.19 3.06 -3.02
N ASP A 457 30.50 2.15 -2.10
CA ASP A 457 30.24 0.71 -2.19
C ASP A 457 29.69 0.27 -0.84
N TRP A 458 28.37 0.22 -0.73
CA TRP A 458 27.63 -0.07 0.47
C TRP A 458 27.03 -1.46 0.38
N LYS A 459 27.10 -2.20 1.47
CA LYS A 459 26.39 -3.45 1.66
C LYS A 459 25.62 -3.37 2.94
N GLN A 460 24.34 -3.72 2.89
CA GLN A 460 23.48 -3.74 4.04
C GLN A 460 22.74 -5.08 4.14
N HIS A 461 22.61 -5.56 5.37
CA HIS A 461 21.86 -6.77 5.67
C HIS A 461 20.92 -6.48 6.83
N ASN A 462 19.61 -6.58 6.59
CA ASN A 462 18.57 -6.28 7.57
C ASN A 462 17.74 -7.52 7.85
N LYS A 463 17.55 -7.83 9.13
CA LYS A 463 16.62 -8.86 9.61
C LYS A 463 15.59 -8.25 10.53
N VAL A 464 14.33 -8.54 10.29
CA VAL A 464 13.23 -8.07 11.12
C VAL A 464 12.34 -9.23 11.52
N TYR A 465 11.94 -9.22 12.79
CA TYR A 465 10.89 -10.07 13.34
C TYR A 465 9.82 -9.17 13.94
N GLY A 466 8.58 -9.34 13.52
CA GLY A 466 7.43 -8.65 14.08
C GLY A 466 6.35 -9.65 14.48
N VAL A 467 5.77 -9.44 15.65
CA VAL A 467 4.59 -10.22 16.12
C VAL A 467 3.64 -9.26 16.79
N ASP A 468 2.37 -9.33 16.43
CA ASP A 468 1.29 -8.60 17.06
C ASP A 468 0.18 -9.58 17.47
N SER A 469 -0.11 -9.66 18.77
CA SER A 469 -1.09 -10.56 19.35
C SER A 469 -2.21 -9.73 19.94
N ILE A 470 -3.45 -9.96 19.48
CA ILE A 470 -4.62 -9.15 19.77
C ILE A 470 -5.73 -10.02 20.37
N ALA A 471 -6.30 -9.55 21.48
CA ALA A 471 -7.60 -9.99 21.97
C ALA A 471 -8.62 -8.89 21.66
N GLN A 472 -9.59 -9.19 20.80
CA GLN A 472 -10.72 -8.32 20.49
C GLN A 472 -11.95 -8.80 21.24
N ALA A 473 -12.68 -7.87 21.88
CA ALA A 473 -13.95 -8.17 22.50
C ALA A 473 -15.05 -7.25 21.97
N GLU A 474 -16.19 -7.84 21.63
CA GLU A 474 -17.40 -7.12 21.22
C GLU A 474 -18.50 -7.40 22.25
N PHE A 475 -18.99 -6.35 22.91
CA PHE A 475 -19.99 -6.48 23.98
C PHE A 475 -20.75 -5.17 24.20
N ASP A 476 -21.90 -5.27 24.89
CA ASP A 476 -22.72 -4.11 25.23
C ASP A 476 -22.71 -3.83 26.75
N THR A 477 -22.67 -2.54 27.11
CA THR A 477 -22.89 -2.08 28.47
C THR A 477 -24.07 -1.10 28.50
N GLY A 478 -25.26 -1.64 28.71
CA GLY A 478 -26.49 -0.87 28.59
C GLY A 478 -26.71 -0.36 27.16
N PRO A 479 -26.78 0.97 26.93
CA PRO A 479 -26.96 1.51 25.57
C PRO A 479 -25.66 1.66 24.78
N PHE A 480 -24.50 1.27 25.32
CA PHE A 480 -23.20 1.44 24.69
C PHE A 480 -22.73 0.10 24.13
N SER A 481 -22.38 0.09 22.84
CA SER A 481 -21.69 -1.05 22.20
C SER A 481 -20.19 -0.79 22.15
N HIS A 482 -19.41 -1.77 22.56
CA HIS A 482 -17.97 -1.72 22.68
C HIS A 482 -17.29 -2.63 21.67
N THR A 483 -16.25 -2.15 21.01
CA THR A 483 -15.25 -2.95 20.31
C THR A 483 -13.90 -2.68 20.97
N LEU A 484 -13.57 -3.50 21.96
CA LEU A 484 -12.34 -3.41 22.74
C LEU A 484 -11.23 -4.22 22.09
N VAL A 485 -10.08 -3.60 21.90
CA VAL A 485 -8.86 -4.24 21.41
C VAL A 485 -7.77 -4.12 22.47
N MET A 486 -7.21 -5.25 22.87
CA MET A 486 -6.03 -5.33 23.74
C MET A 486 -4.94 -6.07 22.99
N GLY A 487 -3.73 -5.52 22.93
CA GLY A 487 -2.68 -6.14 22.17
C GLY A 487 -1.31 -6.03 22.81
N LEU A 488 -0.50 -7.02 22.48
CA LEU A 488 0.92 -7.09 22.79
C LEU A 488 1.68 -7.25 21.47
N ASP A 489 2.54 -6.31 21.14
CA ASP A 489 3.43 -6.45 20.00
C ASP A 489 4.90 -6.51 20.39
N TYR A 490 5.66 -7.17 19.55
CA TYR A 490 7.10 -7.29 19.63
C TYR A 490 7.72 -7.02 18.27
N TYR A 491 8.71 -6.15 18.25
CA TYR A 491 9.50 -5.82 17.06
C TYR A 491 10.98 -5.97 17.39
N HIS A 492 11.71 -6.67 16.52
CA HIS A 492 13.17 -6.79 16.58
C HIS A 492 13.75 -6.59 15.19
N SER A 493 14.65 -5.62 15.06
CA SER A 493 15.38 -5.34 13.83
C SER A 493 16.87 -5.39 14.10
N ASN A 494 17.62 -6.10 13.25
CA ASN A 494 19.08 -6.04 13.23
C ASN A 494 19.55 -5.62 11.85
N SER A 495 20.24 -4.51 11.77
CA SER A 495 20.77 -3.90 10.56
C SER A 495 22.29 -3.84 10.61
N LYS A 496 22.95 -4.49 9.66
CA LYS A 496 24.41 -4.49 9.52
C LYS A 496 24.79 -3.75 8.25
N PHE A 497 25.62 -2.75 8.39
CA PHE A 497 26.11 -1.97 7.28
C PHE A 497 27.64 -2.08 7.16
N HIS A 498 28.08 -2.23 5.91
CA HIS A 498 29.48 -2.23 5.55
C HIS A 498 29.67 -1.32 4.33
N GLY A 499 30.32 -0.18 4.51
CA GLY A 499 30.50 0.83 3.48
C GLY A 499 31.97 1.11 3.19
N LYS A 500 32.27 1.48 1.96
CA LYS A 500 33.55 2.05 1.54
C LYS A 500 33.28 3.30 0.72
N TYR A 501 34.19 4.27 0.81
CA TYR A 501 34.12 5.53 0.08
C TYR A 501 35.34 5.74 -0.77
N ASP A 502 35.15 6.32 -1.97
CA ASP A 502 36.17 7.01 -2.73
C ASP A 502 35.85 8.51 -2.69
N TYR A 503 36.67 9.28 -2.01
CA TYR A 503 36.47 10.73 -1.85
C TYR A 503 37.05 11.56 -2.99
N ASN A 504 37.77 10.94 -3.92
CA ASN A 504 38.44 11.62 -5.04
C ASN A 504 38.30 10.86 -6.37
N PRO A 505 37.11 10.40 -6.72
CA PRO A 505 36.92 9.79 -8.03
C PRO A 505 37.13 10.86 -9.14
N PRO A 506 37.39 10.45 -10.36
CA PRO A 506 37.55 11.39 -11.48
C PRO A 506 36.36 12.33 -11.60
N ILE A 507 36.66 13.61 -11.88
CA ILE A 507 35.64 14.63 -12.14
C ILE A 507 34.83 14.30 -13.38
N LEU A 508 33.58 14.76 -13.43
CA LEU A 508 32.70 14.57 -14.59
C LEU A 508 32.44 15.89 -15.32
N ASP A 509 32.58 15.88 -16.66
CA ASP A 509 32.03 16.90 -17.54
C ASP A 509 30.51 16.67 -17.68
N MET A 510 29.68 17.55 -17.12
CA MET A 510 28.22 17.38 -17.10
C MET A 510 27.54 17.65 -18.45
N PHE A 511 28.24 18.17 -19.44
CA PHE A 511 27.72 18.50 -20.77
C PHE A 511 28.31 17.63 -21.88
N SER A 512 29.39 16.88 -21.59
CA SER A 512 30.01 15.93 -22.51
C SER A 512 30.76 14.87 -21.69
N PRO A 513 30.03 13.98 -21.00
CA PRO A 513 30.61 13.03 -20.06
C PRO A 513 31.56 12.05 -20.78
N THR A 514 32.64 11.70 -20.10
CA THR A 514 33.57 10.65 -20.52
C THR A 514 33.62 9.60 -19.42
N TYR A 515 33.24 8.39 -19.76
CA TYR A 515 33.12 7.25 -18.83
C TYR A 515 34.31 6.29 -18.96
N GLY A 516 34.29 5.20 -18.17
CA GLY A 516 35.32 4.17 -18.13
C GLY A 516 36.39 4.44 -17.08
N GLN A 517 36.06 5.26 -16.07
CA GLN A 517 36.96 5.61 -14.98
C GLN A 517 36.83 4.60 -13.83
N SER A 518 37.97 4.27 -13.19
CA SER A 518 37.97 3.36 -12.02
C SER A 518 37.75 4.14 -10.73
N LEU A 519 37.06 3.51 -9.77
CA LEU A 519 36.88 4.01 -8.41
C LEU A 519 37.95 3.39 -7.47
N ASN A 520 38.46 4.19 -6.54
CA ASN A 520 39.51 3.83 -5.62
C ASN A 520 39.00 3.88 -4.16
N PHE A 521 38.37 2.81 -3.73
CA PHE A 521 37.74 2.76 -2.42
C PHE A 521 38.76 2.67 -1.28
N GLY A 522 38.60 3.56 -0.29
CA GLY A 522 39.39 3.60 0.92
C GLY A 522 39.05 2.54 1.96
N ASN A 523 39.42 2.78 3.19
CA ASN A 523 39.16 1.87 4.30
C ASN A 523 37.65 1.66 4.51
N PRO A 524 37.23 0.46 4.98
CA PRO A 524 35.85 0.18 5.27
C PRO A 524 35.36 0.98 6.48
N TYR A 525 34.06 1.27 6.46
CA TYR A 525 33.27 1.80 7.55
C TYR A 525 32.15 0.80 7.84
N GLN A 526 31.89 0.49 9.12
CA GLN A 526 30.94 -0.54 9.51
C GLN A 526 30.16 -0.11 10.75
N TRP A 527 28.87 -0.39 10.73
CA TRP A 527 28.03 -0.32 11.92
C TRP A 527 27.07 -1.51 11.98
N ASP A 528 26.63 -1.84 13.18
CA ASP A 528 25.63 -2.85 13.51
C ASP A 528 24.62 -2.22 14.45
N ASN A 529 23.39 -2.12 14.03
CA ASN A 529 22.30 -1.49 14.78
C ASN A 529 21.22 -2.53 15.07
N THR A 530 20.90 -2.71 16.35
CA THR A 530 19.80 -3.55 16.79
C THR A 530 18.75 -2.69 17.48
N ILE A 531 17.50 -2.83 17.04
CA ILE A 531 16.33 -2.16 17.64
C ILE A 531 15.40 -3.24 18.17
N ILE A 532 15.01 -3.15 19.43
CA ILE A 532 14.03 -4.03 20.06
C ILE A 532 12.94 -3.13 20.63
N GLN A 533 11.68 -3.49 20.38
CA GLN A 533 10.54 -2.82 20.96
C GLN A 533 9.52 -3.86 21.44
N THR A 534 8.96 -3.62 22.60
CA THR A 534 7.77 -4.33 23.12
C THR A 534 6.72 -3.29 23.45
N GLY A 535 5.51 -3.48 22.98
CA GLY A 535 4.39 -2.57 23.20
C GLY A 535 3.18 -3.28 23.78
N LEU A 536 2.58 -2.68 24.79
CA LEU A 536 1.28 -3.10 25.33
C LEU A 536 0.27 -1.99 25.08
N TYR A 537 -0.85 -2.30 24.42
CA TYR A 537 -1.84 -1.31 24.05
C TYR A 537 -3.26 -1.78 24.31
N VAL A 538 -4.12 -0.79 24.53
CA VAL A 538 -5.56 -0.98 24.64
C VAL A 538 -6.29 0.13 23.92
N GLN A 539 -7.36 -0.23 23.22
CA GLN A 539 -8.24 0.72 22.56
C GLN A 539 -9.69 0.24 22.68
N ASP A 540 -10.59 1.17 22.95
CA ASP A 540 -12.02 0.92 22.90
C ASP A 540 -12.70 1.87 21.91
N GLN A 541 -13.51 1.29 21.03
CA GLN A 541 -14.44 2.01 20.17
C GLN A 541 -15.83 1.84 20.76
N ILE A 542 -16.37 2.93 21.30
CA ILE A 542 -17.63 2.97 22.01
C ILE A 542 -18.67 3.63 21.12
N LYS A 543 -19.74 2.90 20.81
CA LYS A 543 -20.87 3.42 20.02
C LYS A 543 -22.06 3.68 20.93
N TYR A 544 -22.65 4.86 20.76
CA TYR A 544 -23.89 5.23 21.42
C TYR A 544 -24.78 5.99 20.43
N GLU A 545 -25.86 5.36 20.00
CA GLU A 545 -26.71 5.88 18.91
C GLU A 545 -25.86 6.25 17.66
N LYS A 546 -25.73 7.56 17.38
CA LYS A 546 -24.97 8.12 16.24
C LYS A 546 -23.55 8.58 16.62
N TRP A 547 -23.16 8.42 17.87
CA TRP A 547 -21.84 8.81 18.35
C TRP A 547 -20.88 7.61 18.34
N VAL A 548 -19.67 7.85 17.88
CA VAL A 548 -18.55 6.91 17.97
C VAL A 548 -17.40 7.61 18.70
N LEU A 549 -17.08 7.11 19.89
CA LEU A 549 -15.92 7.56 20.68
C LEU A 549 -14.84 6.50 20.60
N VAL A 550 -13.62 6.91 20.22
CA VAL A 550 -12.44 6.04 20.22
C VAL A 550 -11.47 6.57 21.27
N LEU A 551 -11.07 5.72 22.21
CA LEU A 551 -10.04 6.00 23.21
C LEU A 551 -8.99 4.91 23.16
N GLY A 552 -7.71 5.30 23.19
CA GLY A 552 -6.63 4.33 23.19
C GLY A 552 -5.40 4.83 23.94
N GLY A 553 -4.68 3.90 24.52
CA GLY A 553 -3.40 4.14 25.17
C GLY A 553 -2.44 3.00 24.95
N ARG A 554 -1.15 3.33 24.92
CA ARG A 554 -0.07 2.36 24.70
C ARG A 554 1.16 2.73 25.52
N ASN A 555 1.82 1.73 26.06
CA ASN A 555 3.16 1.87 26.66
C ASN A 555 4.14 1.01 25.90
N ASP A 556 5.25 1.62 25.51
CA ASP A 556 6.34 1.00 24.77
C ASP A 556 7.62 0.98 25.58
N TRP A 557 8.35 -0.12 25.50
CA TRP A 557 9.73 -0.27 25.93
C TRP A 557 10.58 -0.51 24.70
N ALA A 558 11.50 0.44 24.43
CA ALA A 558 12.38 0.38 23.26
C ALA A 558 13.85 0.35 23.70
N GLU A 559 14.64 -0.46 23.03
CA GLU A 559 16.10 -0.54 23.17
C GLU A 559 16.75 -0.38 21.80
N THR A 560 17.75 0.49 21.72
CA THR A 560 18.58 0.68 20.52
C THR A 560 20.04 0.40 20.89
N ASP A 561 20.65 -0.61 20.27
CA ASP A 561 22.05 -1.01 20.48
C ASP A 561 22.83 -0.78 19.18
N ASN A 562 23.73 0.22 19.21
CA ASN A 562 24.58 0.59 18.08
C ASN A 562 26.03 0.22 18.35
N LYS A 563 26.63 -0.50 17.42
CA LYS A 563 28.05 -0.90 17.45
C LYS A 563 28.76 -0.41 16.20
N THR A 564 29.97 0.10 16.37
CA THR A 564 30.90 0.40 15.28
C THR A 564 32.11 -0.53 15.40
N PRO A 565 32.03 -1.77 14.87
CA PRO A 565 33.01 -2.84 15.17
C PRO A 565 34.45 -2.49 14.81
N LEU A 566 34.67 -1.66 13.79
CA LEU A 566 36.01 -1.25 13.36
C LEU A 566 36.70 -0.29 14.32
N ASN A 567 35.94 0.51 15.11
CA ASN A 567 36.46 1.52 16.04
C ASN A 567 36.26 1.11 17.50
N GLY A 568 35.57 -0.01 17.74
CA GLY A 568 35.19 -0.45 19.08
C GLY A 568 34.12 0.40 19.76
N GLY A 569 33.45 1.29 19.01
CA GLY A 569 32.38 2.11 19.55
C GLY A 569 31.12 1.27 19.83
N HIS A 570 30.49 1.55 20.97
CA HIS A 570 29.24 0.90 21.38
C HIS A 570 28.36 1.90 22.15
N THR A 571 27.13 2.03 21.76
CA THR A 571 26.12 2.81 22.48
C THR A 571 24.86 1.98 22.62
N ASN A 572 24.30 1.95 23.84
CA ASN A 572 23.03 1.31 24.13
C ASN A 572 22.10 2.35 24.75
N ALA A 573 20.92 2.54 24.19
CA ALA A 573 19.91 3.45 24.69
C ALA A 573 18.61 2.69 24.95
N LYS A 574 18.05 2.88 26.16
CA LYS A 574 16.76 2.34 26.56
C LYS A 574 15.81 3.48 26.81
N SER A 575 14.61 3.36 26.30
CA SER A 575 13.55 4.35 26.48
C SER A 575 12.22 3.68 26.77
N GLN A 576 11.37 4.39 27.50
CA GLN A 576 9.98 4.02 27.73
C GLN A 576 9.11 5.21 27.33
N SER A 577 8.03 4.95 26.65
CA SER A 577 7.12 6.01 26.18
C SER A 577 5.67 5.58 26.32
N PHE A 578 4.85 6.47 26.91
CA PHE A 578 3.40 6.31 26.86
C PHE A 578 2.85 7.21 25.76
N THR A 579 1.94 6.68 24.94
CA THR A 579 1.23 7.45 23.92
C THR A 579 -0.27 7.25 24.06
N GLY A 580 -1.03 8.33 23.82
CA GLY A 580 -2.48 8.36 23.91
C GLY A 580 -3.12 8.80 22.61
N ARG A 581 -4.36 8.35 22.39
CA ARG A 581 -5.24 8.87 21.33
C ARG A 581 -6.67 8.95 21.81
N GLY A 582 -7.40 9.95 21.29
CA GLY A 582 -8.82 10.08 21.53
C GLY A 582 -9.49 10.73 20.33
N GLY A 583 -10.70 10.29 19.99
CA GLY A 583 -11.42 10.87 18.88
C GLY A 583 -12.92 10.62 18.96
N LEU A 584 -13.70 11.53 18.44
CA LEU A 584 -15.15 11.52 18.47
C LEU A 584 -15.70 11.76 17.06
N VAL A 585 -16.64 10.93 16.66
CA VAL A 585 -17.37 11.03 15.38
C VAL A 585 -18.86 11.12 15.68
N TYR A 586 -19.59 11.88 14.87
CA TYR A 586 -21.05 11.85 14.85
C TYR A 586 -21.55 11.41 13.47
N LEU A 587 -22.33 10.33 13.43
CA LEU A 587 -22.83 9.74 12.19
C LEU A 587 -24.24 10.29 11.86
N PHE A 588 -24.38 11.09 10.82
CA PHE A 588 -25.69 11.51 10.30
C PHE A 588 -26.26 10.48 9.34
N ASP A 589 -27.59 10.35 9.28
CA ASP A 589 -28.29 9.38 8.41
C ASP A 589 -28.03 9.61 6.91
N ASN A 590 -27.66 10.81 6.52
CA ASN A 590 -27.30 11.13 5.14
C ASN A 590 -25.86 10.75 4.78
N GLY A 591 -25.13 10.10 5.69
CA GLY A 591 -23.75 9.66 5.47
C GLY A 591 -22.67 10.70 5.80
N LEU A 592 -23.05 11.84 6.36
CA LEU A 592 -22.10 12.83 6.86
C LEU A 592 -21.54 12.40 8.23
N ALA A 593 -20.24 12.53 8.44
CA ALA A 593 -19.54 12.12 9.67
C ALA A 593 -18.45 13.15 10.05
N PRO A 594 -18.81 14.26 10.74
CA PRO A 594 -17.82 15.16 11.34
C PRO A 594 -17.05 14.45 12.46
N PHE A 595 -15.77 14.76 12.58
CA PHE A 595 -14.91 14.21 13.62
C PHE A 595 -13.93 15.22 14.18
N VAL A 596 -13.48 14.94 15.41
CA VAL A 596 -12.34 15.58 16.04
C VAL A 596 -11.45 14.51 16.64
N SER A 597 -10.12 14.72 16.63
CA SER A 597 -9.20 13.78 17.25
C SER A 597 -7.93 14.44 17.78
N TYR A 598 -7.34 13.74 18.74
CA TYR A 598 -6.01 13.93 19.29
C TYR A 598 -5.23 12.65 19.18
N SER A 599 -3.97 12.70 18.76
CA SER A 599 -3.09 11.52 18.67
C SER A 599 -1.63 11.88 18.94
N GLU A 600 -0.88 10.92 19.46
CA GLU A 600 0.52 11.05 19.81
C GLU A 600 1.38 10.02 19.09
N SER A 601 2.66 10.37 18.87
CA SER A 601 3.71 9.47 18.43
C SER A 601 5.01 9.72 19.18
N PHE A 602 5.87 8.71 19.17
CA PHE A 602 7.24 8.81 19.65
C PHE A 602 8.19 8.09 18.69
N LEU A 603 9.44 8.56 18.67
CA LEU A 603 10.51 7.92 17.93
C LEU A 603 11.79 7.92 18.78
N PRO A 604 12.33 6.76 19.18
CA PRO A 604 13.60 6.66 19.88
C PRO A 604 14.73 7.31 19.07
N LEU A 605 15.61 8.02 19.77
CA LEU A 605 16.77 8.66 19.17
C LEU A 605 18.05 7.92 19.59
N SER A 606 18.98 7.82 18.66
CA SER A 606 20.29 7.20 18.92
C SER A 606 21.31 8.26 19.37
N GLY A 607 22.28 7.84 20.18
CA GLY A 607 23.38 8.68 20.63
C GLY A 607 23.20 9.20 22.06
N THR A 608 24.17 10.04 22.47
CA THR A 608 24.24 10.62 23.81
C THR A 608 24.61 12.10 23.74
N SER A 609 24.18 12.85 24.73
CA SER A 609 24.64 14.23 24.97
C SER A 609 26.13 14.28 25.36
N VAL A 610 26.69 15.46 25.43
CA VAL A 610 28.08 15.67 25.93
C VAL A 610 28.32 15.06 27.31
N GLY A 611 27.31 14.98 28.17
CA GLY A 611 27.36 14.35 29.48
C GLY A 611 27.24 12.82 29.48
N GLY A 612 27.15 12.20 28.33
CA GLY A 612 26.98 10.73 28.17
C GLY A 612 25.57 10.22 28.46
N SER A 613 24.59 11.08 28.73
CA SER A 613 23.19 10.70 28.90
C SER A 613 22.55 10.38 27.54
N ALA A 614 21.85 9.26 27.45
CA ALA A 614 21.07 8.91 26.25
C ALA A 614 19.99 9.98 25.99
N PHE A 615 19.69 10.18 24.72
CA PHE A 615 18.60 11.07 24.32
C PHE A 615 17.23 10.46 24.64
N GLU A 616 16.28 11.32 25.01
CA GLU A 616 14.87 10.94 25.13
C GLU A 616 14.28 10.75 23.72
N PRO A 617 13.21 9.99 23.56
CA PRO A 617 12.51 9.91 22.28
C PRO A 617 12.01 11.29 21.81
N SER A 618 12.06 11.54 20.50
CA SER A 618 11.29 12.65 19.94
C SER A 618 9.80 12.33 20.03
N SER A 619 8.97 13.34 20.27
CA SER A 619 7.53 13.20 20.42
C SER A 619 6.78 13.98 19.36
N GLY A 620 5.67 13.43 18.89
CA GLY A 620 4.74 14.09 17.97
C GLY A 620 3.34 14.16 18.57
N LYS A 621 2.66 15.31 18.41
CA LYS A 621 1.29 15.54 18.87
C LYS A 621 0.47 16.17 17.77
N GLN A 622 -0.73 15.65 17.54
CA GLN A 622 -1.63 16.18 16.53
C GLN A 622 -3.02 16.46 17.08
N TYR A 623 -3.58 17.59 16.69
CA TYR A 623 -4.99 17.91 16.75
C TYR A 623 -5.55 17.91 15.33
N GLU A 624 -6.65 17.20 15.10
CA GLU A 624 -7.29 17.12 13.80
C GLU A 624 -8.81 17.31 13.95
N VAL A 625 -9.38 18.09 13.03
CA VAL A 625 -10.83 18.23 12.85
C VAL A 625 -11.15 17.98 11.40
N GLY A 626 -12.17 17.21 11.14
CA GLY A 626 -12.52 16.88 9.77
C GLY A 626 -13.97 16.44 9.62
N MET A 627 -14.29 16.12 8.39
CA MET A 627 -15.60 15.66 7.98
C MET A 627 -15.43 14.61 6.88
N LYS A 628 -16.11 13.49 7.05
CA LYS A 628 -16.23 12.44 6.04
C LYS A 628 -17.66 12.42 5.52
N TYR A 629 -17.84 12.09 4.26
CA TYR A 629 -19.14 11.99 3.64
C TYR A 629 -19.20 10.77 2.75
N GLN A 630 -20.04 9.82 3.10
CA GLN A 630 -20.29 8.58 2.38
C GLN A 630 -21.80 8.35 2.31
N PRO A 631 -22.47 8.91 1.29
CA PRO A 631 -23.93 8.83 1.19
C PRO A 631 -24.38 7.37 1.00
N PRO A 632 -25.46 6.97 1.70
CA PRO A 632 -26.01 5.62 1.57
C PRO A 632 -26.40 5.29 0.13
N GLY A 633 -26.07 4.06 -0.30
CA GLY A 633 -26.43 3.58 -1.65
C GLY A 633 -25.63 4.19 -2.80
N GLN A 634 -24.61 5.00 -2.54
CA GLN A 634 -23.74 5.60 -3.54
C GLN A 634 -22.29 5.12 -3.37
N GLU A 635 -21.61 4.93 -4.51
CA GLU A 635 -20.18 4.64 -4.56
C GLU A 635 -19.41 5.97 -4.57
N SER A 636 -19.43 6.68 -3.42
CA SER A 636 -18.72 7.94 -3.25
C SER A 636 -18.24 8.12 -1.81
N PHE A 637 -17.06 8.72 -1.70
CA PHE A 637 -16.45 9.08 -0.41
C PHE A 637 -15.73 10.41 -0.56
N VAL A 638 -16.04 11.35 0.31
CA VAL A 638 -15.37 12.65 0.39
C VAL A 638 -14.87 12.87 1.81
N GLN A 639 -13.62 13.31 1.94
CA GLN A 639 -13.01 13.61 3.23
C GLN A 639 -12.31 14.96 3.17
N VAL A 640 -12.58 15.82 4.16
CA VAL A 640 -11.88 17.08 4.39
C VAL A 640 -11.36 17.09 5.81
N SER A 641 -10.10 17.45 6.01
CA SER A 641 -9.55 17.61 7.35
C SER A 641 -8.63 18.81 7.45
N ALA A 642 -8.58 19.42 8.64
CA ALA A 642 -7.60 20.40 9.03
C ALA A 642 -6.84 19.90 10.26
N TYR A 643 -5.53 20.08 10.25
CA TYR A 643 -4.67 19.54 11.30
C TYR A 643 -3.59 20.55 11.74
N GLN A 644 -3.14 20.38 12.97
CA GLN A 644 -1.88 20.89 13.47
C GLN A 644 -1.12 19.73 14.09
N LEU A 645 0.14 19.56 13.67
CA LEU A 645 1.06 18.54 14.11
C LEU A 645 2.35 19.20 14.58
N ASP A 646 2.75 18.94 15.81
CA ASP A 646 3.96 19.43 16.43
C ASP A 646 4.89 18.27 16.74
N GLN A 647 6.16 18.34 16.31
CA GLN A 647 7.24 17.43 16.73
C GLN A 647 8.23 18.18 17.59
N GLU A 648 8.60 17.59 18.74
CA GLU A 648 9.52 18.12 19.73
C GLU A 648 10.66 17.15 20.02
N ASN A 649 11.67 17.60 20.75
CA ASN A 649 12.86 16.82 21.10
C ASN A 649 13.67 16.36 19.88
N ILE A 650 13.74 17.18 18.84
CA ILE A 650 14.56 16.92 17.66
C ILE A 650 16.01 17.30 17.99
N LEU A 651 16.95 16.49 17.51
CA LEU A 651 18.39 16.78 17.70
C LEU A 651 18.81 17.98 16.86
N THR A 652 19.50 18.91 17.50
CA THR A 652 20.16 20.08 16.90
C THR A 652 21.58 20.19 17.46
N SER A 653 22.44 21.00 16.82
CA SER A 653 23.80 21.21 17.29
C SER A 653 23.84 21.79 18.70
N ASP A 654 24.72 21.26 19.54
CA ASP A 654 25.05 21.86 20.83
C ASP A 654 26.05 23.01 20.60
N LEU A 655 25.56 24.25 20.65
CA LEU A 655 26.37 25.44 20.39
C LEU A 655 27.46 25.67 21.46
N ALA A 656 27.28 25.12 22.67
CA ALA A 656 28.25 25.20 23.75
C ALA A 656 29.33 24.12 23.62
N ASN A 657 29.03 22.98 22.98
CA ASN A 657 29.95 21.85 22.83
C ASN A 657 29.95 21.38 21.34
N PRO A 658 30.74 22.02 20.46
CA PRO A 658 30.77 21.68 19.03
C PRO A 658 31.09 20.20 18.80
N GLY A 659 30.33 19.59 17.92
CA GLY A 659 30.42 18.15 17.61
C GLY A 659 29.45 17.26 18.42
N PHE A 660 28.76 17.84 19.39
CA PHE A 660 27.66 17.19 20.10
C PHE A 660 26.30 17.72 19.66
N SER A 661 25.25 16.98 20.02
CA SER A 661 23.84 17.38 19.78
C SER A 661 23.09 17.53 21.09
N ILE A 662 22.07 18.38 21.08
CA ILE A 662 21.06 18.52 22.14
C ILE A 662 19.65 18.42 21.57
N GLN A 663 18.67 18.13 22.43
CA GLN A 663 17.26 17.96 22.06
C GLN A 663 16.47 19.26 22.20
N SER A 664 16.82 20.28 21.43
CA SER A 664 16.16 21.60 21.46
C SER A 664 15.29 21.88 20.23
N GLY A 665 15.37 21.04 19.19
CA GLY A 665 14.69 21.25 17.95
C GLY A 665 13.19 20.94 18.01
N ALA A 666 12.40 21.71 17.24
CA ALA A 666 10.98 21.47 17.06
C ALA A 666 10.53 21.86 15.64
N VAL A 667 9.58 21.08 15.10
CA VAL A 667 8.95 21.32 13.79
C VAL A 667 7.44 21.34 13.95
N ARG A 668 6.79 22.28 13.29
CA ARG A 668 5.34 22.37 13.22
C ARG A 668 4.86 22.23 11.79
N SER A 669 3.87 21.35 11.57
CA SER A 669 3.14 21.22 10.33
C SER A 669 1.66 21.55 10.55
N ARG A 670 1.10 22.43 9.71
CA ARG A 670 -0.31 22.79 9.70
C ARG A 670 -0.85 22.65 8.28
N GLY A 671 -2.05 22.11 8.14
CA GLY A 671 -2.57 21.91 6.80
C GLY A 671 -4.06 21.67 6.73
N ILE A 672 -4.53 21.67 5.48
CA ILE A 672 -5.88 21.26 5.11
C ILE A 672 -5.72 20.25 3.97
N GLU A 673 -6.42 19.13 4.07
CA GLU A 673 -6.44 18.07 3.08
C GLU A 673 -7.88 17.81 2.62
N LEU A 674 -8.03 17.54 1.32
CA LEU A 674 -9.27 17.13 0.67
C LEU A 674 -9.00 15.89 -0.17
N GLU A 675 -9.82 14.87 -0.03
CA GLU A 675 -9.94 13.74 -0.95
C GLU A 675 -11.41 13.55 -1.34
N ALA A 676 -11.65 13.30 -2.61
CA ALA A 676 -12.95 12.90 -3.13
C ALA A 676 -12.78 11.76 -4.12
N LYS A 677 -13.47 10.66 -3.90
CA LYS A 677 -13.57 9.50 -4.79
C LYS A 677 -15.05 9.23 -5.02
N ALA A 678 -15.45 9.12 -6.28
CA ALA A 678 -16.84 8.86 -6.62
C ALA A 678 -16.95 8.11 -7.95
N SER A 679 -17.80 7.10 -7.99
CA SER A 679 -18.37 6.56 -9.23
C SER A 679 -19.68 7.32 -9.46
N LEU A 680 -19.62 8.43 -10.22
CA LEU A 680 -20.76 9.33 -10.46
C LEU A 680 -21.84 8.68 -11.30
N SER A 681 -21.46 7.69 -12.09
CA SER A 681 -22.33 6.77 -12.83
C SER A 681 -21.57 5.45 -13.01
N GLU A 682 -22.23 4.42 -13.54
CA GLU A 682 -21.58 3.18 -13.92
C GLU A 682 -20.42 3.37 -14.94
N SER A 683 -20.46 4.49 -15.66
CA SER A 683 -19.48 4.85 -16.69
C SER A 683 -18.39 5.80 -16.22
N LEU A 684 -18.59 6.59 -15.16
CA LEU A 684 -17.71 7.74 -14.82
C LEU A 684 -17.20 7.65 -13.39
N ASP A 685 -15.90 7.40 -13.25
CA ASP A 685 -15.16 7.46 -12.02
C ASP A 685 -14.39 8.80 -11.90
N VAL A 686 -14.37 9.38 -10.71
CA VAL A 686 -13.67 10.63 -10.39
C VAL A 686 -12.85 10.45 -9.12
N ILE A 687 -11.57 10.83 -9.18
CA ILE A 687 -10.68 10.93 -8.01
C ILE A 687 -10.10 12.34 -8.00
N ALA A 688 -10.31 13.08 -6.93
CA ALA A 688 -9.75 14.42 -6.75
C ALA A 688 -9.07 14.54 -5.39
N SER A 689 -7.92 15.20 -5.35
CA SER A 689 -7.24 15.51 -4.10
C SER A 689 -6.65 16.90 -4.10
N ALA A 690 -6.57 17.51 -2.92
CA ALA A 690 -5.85 18.75 -2.71
C ALA A 690 -5.27 18.78 -1.28
N SER A 691 -4.09 19.34 -1.13
CA SER A 691 -3.46 19.55 0.17
C SER A 691 -2.73 20.87 0.19
N ARG A 692 -3.00 21.66 1.24
CA ARG A 692 -2.19 22.82 1.59
C ARG A 692 -1.48 22.53 2.90
N ASN A 693 -0.15 22.67 2.90
CA ASN A 693 0.70 22.33 4.03
C ASN A 693 1.70 23.45 4.33
N ASP A 694 1.78 23.90 5.58
CA ASP A 694 2.76 24.86 6.07
C ASP A 694 3.61 24.19 7.14
N VAL A 695 4.84 23.82 6.77
CA VAL A 695 5.81 23.13 7.64
C VAL A 695 6.93 24.10 7.99
N LYS A 696 7.25 24.25 9.26
CA LYS A 696 8.30 25.16 9.73
C LYS A 696 9.10 24.57 10.89
N TYR A 697 10.38 24.86 10.92
CA TYR A 697 11.21 24.74 12.12
C TYR A 697 10.76 25.82 13.10
N THR A 698 10.25 25.44 14.27
CA THR A 698 9.83 26.39 15.31
C THR A 698 10.91 26.62 16.35
N LYS A 699 11.87 25.69 16.46
CA LYS A 699 13.10 25.80 17.23
C LYS A 699 14.20 25.07 16.50
N ASP A 700 15.37 25.67 16.41
CA ASP A 700 16.53 25.06 15.77
C ASP A 700 17.82 25.82 16.09
N ASN A 701 18.89 25.10 16.44
CA ASN A 701 20.22 25.71 16.72
C ASN A 701 21.09 25.77 15.46
N ASP A 702 20.70 25.12 14.35
CA ASP A 702 21.46 25.08 13.10
C ASP A 702 21.11 26.23 12.14
N GLY A 703 20.37 27.25 12.64
CA GLY A 703 19.99 28.43 11.86
C GLY A 703 18.79 28.25 10.96
N ARG A 704 17.98 27.19 11.17
CA ARG A 704 16.78 26.92 10.38
C ARG A 704 15.50 27.45 11.02
N GLU A 705 15.52 28.00 12.22
CA GLU A 705 14.34 28.50 12.92
C GLU A 705 13.54 29.50 12.05
N GLY A 706 12.22 29.29 11.95
CA GLY A 706 11.31 30.07 11.11
C GLY A 706 11.30 29.67 9.64
N ARG A 707 12.21 28.80 9.19
CA ARG A 707 12.32 28.34 7.78
C ARG A 707 11.47 27.12 7.50
N HIS A 708 11.24 26.88 6.21
CA HIS A 708 10.56 25.71 5.72
C HIS A 708 11.58 24.61 5.36
N PRO A 709 11.32 23.34 5.67
CA PRO A 709 12.15 22.23 5.21
C PRO A 709 12.22 22.19 3.68
N ALA A 710 13.39 21.83 3.16
CA ALA A 710 13.63 21.68 1.71
C ALA A 710 12.74 20.58 1.11
N GLY A 711 12.34 20.77 -0.13
CA GLY A 711 11.59 19.77 -0.90
C GLY A 711 10.15 19.52 -0.43
N MET A 712 9.57 20.37 0.42
CA MET A 712 8.20 20.25 0.91
C MET A 712 7.29 21.25 0.18
N PRO A 713 6.46 20.78 -0.79
CA PRO A 713 5.58 21.68 -1.52
C PRO A 713 4.43 22.18 -0.63
N PRO A 714 4.15 23.51 -0.62
CA PRO A 714 3.11 24.07 0.22
C PRO A 714 1.69 23.85 -0.31
N LEU A 715 1.53 23.35 -1.54
CA LEU A 715 0.25 23.03 -2.16
C LEU A 715 0.45 21.95 -3.22
N THR A 716 -0.37 20.91 -3.12
CA THR A 716 -0.52 19.90 -4.17
C THR A 716 -2.00 19.75 -4.51
N ALA A 717 -2.30 19.45 -5.77
CA ALA A 717 -3.66 19.12 -6.21
C ALA A 717 -3.61 18.10 -7.34
N SER A 718 -4.54 17.18 -7.36
CA SER A 718 -4.67 16.21 -8.44
C SER A 718 -6.13 15.94 -8.78
N LEU A 719 -6.36 15.54 -10.04
CA LEU A 719 -7.64 15.12 -10.55
C LEU A 719 -7.40 13.94 -11.52
N TRP A 720 -8.18 12.89 -11.36
CA TRP A 720 -8.25 11.77 -12.31
C TRP A 720 -9.71 11.52 -12.67
N LEU A 721 -10.00 11.46 -13.94
CA LEU A 721 -11.30 11.11 -14.51
C LEU A 721 -11.13 9.84 -15.34
N ASN A 722 -12.02 8.88 -15.16
CA ASN A 722 -12.05 7.66 -15.97
C ASN A 722 -13.47 7.43 -16.49
N TYR A 723 -13.63 7.36 -17.81
CA TYR A 723 -14.92 7.11 -18.45
C TYR A 723 -14.88 5.79 -19.22
N THR A 724 -15.86 4.92 -18.98
CA THR A 724 -16.01 3.63 -19.68
C THR A 724 -17.33 3.60 -20.46
N ILE A 725 -17.27 3.27 -21.73
CA ILE A 725 -18.44 3.12 -22.59
C ILE A 725 -19.13 1.81 -22.25
N LEU A 726 -20.41 1.91 -21.86
CA LEU A 726 -21.28 0.78 -21.55
C LEU A 726 -22.39 0.60 -22.61
N GLY A 727 -23.14 -0.51 -22.49
CA GLY A 727 -24.27 -0.84 -23.36
C GLY A 727 -23.87 -1.57 -24.64
N ASP A 728 -24.83 -1.78 -25.53
CA ASP A 728 -24.66 -2.57 -26.75
C ASP A 728 -24.17 -1.73 -27.92
N THR A 729 -22.96 -1.19 -27.78
CA THR A 729 -22.31 -0.40 -28.82
C THR A 729 -21.01 -1.09 -29.30
N PRO A 730 -20.55 -0.80 -30.52
CA PRO A 730 -19.26 -1.32 -31.00
C PRO A 730 -18.05 -0.94 -30.14
N LEU A 731 -18.20 0.11 -29.33
CA LEU A 731 -17.15 0.61 -28.41
C LEU A 731 -17.42 0.22 -26.96
N ALA A 732 -18.38 -0.67 -26.67
CA ALA A 732 -18.64 -1.15 -25.33
C ALA A 732 -17.36 -1.76 -24.72
N GLY A 733 -17.06 -1.43 -23.46
CA GLY A 733 -15.83 -1.84 -22.79
C GLY A 733 -14.61 -0.94 -23.05
N LEU A 734 -14.70 0.05 -23.96
CA LEU A 734 -13.64 1.05 -24.13
C LEU A 734 -13.69 2.05 -22.98
N GLY A 735 -12.57 2.18 -22.28
CA GLY A 735 -12.34 3.13 -21.19
C GLY A 735 -11.27 4.15 -21.57
N ALA A 736 -11.45 5.40 -21.15
CA ALA A 736 -10.46 6.46 -21.29
C ALA A 736 -10.30 7.18 -19.96
N GLY A 737 -9.06 7.29 -19.48
CA GLY A 737 -8.67 8.01 -18.28
C GLY A 737 -7.82 9.23 -18.59
N VAL A 738 -8.02 10.32 -17.86
CA VAL A 738 -7.17 11.52 -17.91
C VAL A 738 -6.87 12.00 -16.51
N GLY A 739 -5.61 12.35 -16.26
CA GLY A 739 -5.14 12.82 -14.97
C GLY A 739 -4.36 14.11 -15.07
N THR A 740 -4.39 14.89 -13.99
CA THR A 740 -3.51 16.05 -13.83
C THR A 740 -3.01 16.13 -12.40
N ARG A 741 -1.73 16.46 -12.25
CA ARG A 741 -1.09 16.68 -10.94
C ARG A 741 -0.40 18.04 -10.95
N TYR A 742 -0.81 18.91 -10.05
CA TYR A 742 -0.19 20.22 -9.81
C TYR A 742 0.59 20.19 -8.51
N VAL A 743 1.85 20.64 -8.56
CA VAL A 743 2.72 20.80 -7.40
C VAL A 743 3.25 22.22 -7.39
N LYS A 744 2.95 22.95 -6.32
CA LYS A 744 3.51 24.29 -6.11
C LYS A 744 4.96 24.18 -5.72
N GLY A 745 5.79 25.09 -6.22
CA GLY A 745 7.24 25.11 -5.96
C GLY A 745 7.54 25.13 -4.46
N SER A 746 8.47 24.26 -4.08
CA SER A 746 9.00 24.13 -2.72
C SER A 746 10.33 24.89 -2.58
N TYR A 747 10.84 25.01 -1.36
CA TYR A 747 12.18 25.50 -1.12
C TYR A 747 13.22 24.43 -1.49
N GLY A 748 14.30 24.82 -2.14
CA GLY A 748 15.38 23.93 -2.58
C GLY A 748 16.47 23.70 -1.53
N THR A 749 16.46 24.51 -0.44
CA THR A 749 17.31 24.31 0.74
C THR A 749 16.63 24.96 1.93
N ASP A 750 16.92 24.50 3.14
CA ASP A 750 16.43 25.03 4.40
C ASP A 750 17.46 25.91 5.12
N TYR A 751 18.63 26.13 4.52
CA TYR A 751 19.69 27.02 5.01
C TYR A 751 19.68 28.39 4.34
N ASP A 752 20.67 29.24 4.66
CA ASP A 752 20.87 30.54 4.05
C ASP A 752 21.04 30.42 2.53
N GLY A 753 20.48 31.39 1.78
CA GLY A 753 20.41 31.30 0.33
C GLY A 753 19.27 30.42 -0.20
N ALA A 754 18.23 30.21 0.61
CA ALA A 754 17.05 29.48 0.19
C ALA A 754 16.48 30.00 -1.14
N PHE A 755 16.24 29.10 -2.08
CA PHE A 755 15.63 29.39 -3.38
C PHE A 755 14.37 28.56 -3.55
N GLN A 756 13.50 28.98 -4.47
CA GLN A 756 12.29 28.23 -4.80
C GLN A 756 12.45 27.46 -6.09
N ILE A 757 12.01 26.21 -6.07
CA ILE A 757 11.85 25.38 -7.26
C ILE A 757 10.57 25.84 -7.98
N PRO A 758 10.57 25.96 -9.32
CA PRO A 758 9.37 26.33 -10.08
C PRO A 758 8.22 25.33 -9.86
N SER A 759 6.99 25.85 -9.79
CA SER A 759 5.78 25.02 -9.80
C SER A 759 5.64 24.25 -11.12
N TYR A 760 5.02 23.08 -11.05
CA TYR A 760 4.75 22.30 -12.26
C TYR A 760 3.37 21.65 -12.25
N THR A 761 2.89 21.36 -13.45
CA THR A 761 1.71 20.54 -13.71
C THR A 761 2.10 19.44 -14.67
N VAL A 762 1.70 18.21 -14.39
CA VAL A 762 1.90 17.03 -15.23
C VAL A 762 0.53 16.49 -15.61
N TYR A 763 0.42 15.95 -16.81
CA TYR A 763 -0.79 15.33 -17.33
C TYR A 763 -0.51 13.86 -17.62
N ASP A 764 -1.43 13.00 -17.18
CA ASP A 764 -1.37 11.56 -17.38
C ASP A 764 -2.62 11.12 -18.17
N ALA A 765 -2.55 10.01 -18.91
CA ALA A 765 -3.68 9.48 -19.65
C ALA A 765 -3.68 7.96 -19.64
N SER A 766 -4.84 7.35 -19.75
CA SER A 766 -4.99 5.92 -19.97
C SER A 766 -6.06 5.62 -21.02
N LEU A 767 -5.88 4.52 -21.73
CA LEU A 767 -6.87 3.95 -22.63
C LEU A 767 -6.96 2.46 -22.31
N SER A 768 -8.16 1.94 -22.14
CA SER A 768 -8.38 0.51 -21.87
C SER A 768 -9.51 -0.03 -22.74
N TYR A 769 -9.43 -1.30 -23.12
CA TYR A 769 -10.48 -1.94 -23.86
C TYR A 769 -10.71 -3.36 -23.37
N ASP A 770 -11.88 -3.60 -22.79
CA ASP A 770 -12.37 -4.90 -22.38
C ASP A 770 -12.98 -5.58 -23.63
N LEU A 771 -12.26 -6.52 -24.22
CA LEU A 771 -12.63 -7.14 -25.48
C LEU A 771 -13.80 -8.13 -25.34
N GLU A 772 -14.10 -8.59 -24.14
CA GLU A 772 -15.29 -9.40 -23.86
C GLU A 772 -16.58 -8.61 -24.10
N LYS A 773 -16.57 -7.31 -23.77
CA LYS A 773 -17.70 -6.40 -23.99
C LYS A 773 -17.76 -5.84 -25.41
N SER A 774 -16.72 -6.05 -26.19
CA SER A 774 -16.62 -5.59 -27.57
C SER A 774 -17.32 -6.53 -28.54
N PRO A 775 -17.53 -6.14 -29.81
CA PRO A 775 -18.02 -7.03 -30.85
C PRO A 775 -17.19 -8.28 -31.10
N LEU A 776 -15.92 -8.28 -30.64
CA LEU A 776 -15.02 -9.44 -30.74
C LEU A 776 -15.39 -10.54 -29.75
N GLN A 777 -16.03 -10.20 -28.63
CA GLN A 777 -16.42 -11.10 -27.54
C GLN A 777 -15.28 -12.04 -27.07
N TRP A 778 -14.06 -11.53 -27.06
CA TRP A 778 -12.90 -12.28 -26.55
C TRP A 778 -12.93 -12.31 -25.02
N LYS A 779 -13.43 -13.44 -24.50
CA LYS A 779 -13.59 -13.61 -23.04
C LYS A 779 -12.27 -13.41 -22.30
N GLY A 780 -12.34 -12.63 -21.22
CA GLY A 780 -11.24 -12.37 -20.32
C GLY A 780 -10.09 -11.52 -20.88
N VAL A 781 -10.13 -11.10 -22.16
CA VAL A 781 -9.03 -10.33 -22.77
C VAL A 781 -9.25 -8.84 -22.62
N LYS A 782 -8.29 -8.16 -22.01
CA LYS A 782 -8.28 -6.70 -21.82
C LYS A 782 -6.97 -6.11 -22.33
N LEU A 783 -7.05 -5.01 -23.04
CA LEU A 783 -5.92 -4.21 -23.48
C LEU A 783 -5.91 -2.90 -22.69
N ALA A 784 -4.72 -2.39 -22.35
CA ALA A 784 -4.60 -1.05 -21.82
C ALA A 784 -3.31 -0.37 -22.30
N LEU A 785 -3.35 0.96 -22.34
CA LEU A 785 -2.22 1.85 -22.58
C LEU A 785 -2.23 2.91 -21.48
N ASN A 786 -1.18 2.99 -20.69
CA ASN A 786 -0.96 4.04 -19.70
C ASN A 786 0.15 4.98 -20.18
N VAL A 787 -0.09 6.28 -20.12
CA VAL A 787 0.85 7.33 -20.49
C VAL A 787 1.00 8.29 -19.34
N LYS A 788 2.20 8.37 -18.75
CA LYS A 788 2.54 9.34 -17.71
C LYS A 788 3.30 10.50 -18.32
N ASN A 789 3.15 11.70 -17.74
CA ASN A 789 3.72 12.93 -18.27
C ASN A 789 3.48 13.07 -19.79
N LEU A 790 2.21 13.04 -20.19
CA LEU A 790 1.76 13.01 -21.60
C LEU A 790 2.44 14.07 -22.48
N THR A 791 2.70 15.26 -21.92
CA THR A 791 3.30 16.39 -22.61
C THR A 791 4.84 16.36 -22.63
N ASP A 792 5.46 15.33 -22.06
CA ASP A 792 6.91 15.19 -21.89
C ASP A 792 7.57 16.42 -21.25
N LYS A 793 6.91 16.97 -20.24
CA LYS A 793 7.42 18.15 -19.54
C LYS A 793 8.69 17.83 -18.77
N THR A 794 9.75 18.58 -19.00
CA THR A 794 10.95 18.57 -18.14
C THR A 794 10.74 19.54 -16.99
N TYR A 795 10.85 19.05 -15.76
CA TYR A 795 10.67 19.81 -14.52
C TYR A 795 11.62 19.31 -13.43
N VAL A 796 11.98 20.18 -12.50
CA VAL A 796 12.66 19.79 -11.28
C VAL A 796 11.61 19.44 -10.25
N ALA A 797 11.56 18.18 -9.84
CA ALA A 797 10.56 17.69 -8.90
C ALA A 797 10.89 18.12 -7.46
N LYS A 798 12.18 18.08 -7.10
CA LYS A 798 12.67 18.34 -5.74
C LYS A 798 14.12 18.78 -5.76
N CYS A 799 14.51 19.64 -4.80
CA CYS A 799 15.90 19.79 -4.36
C CYS A 799 15.93 19.61 -2.83
N THR A 800 17.03 19.08 -2.30
CA THR A 800 17.33 18.99 -0.89
C THR A 800 18.49 19.91 -0.48
N SER A 801 19.27 20.33 -1.47
CA SER A 801 20.35 21.33 -1.35
C SER A 801 20.61 21.99 -2.70
N ILE A 802 21.54 22.96 -2.74
CA ILE A 802 22.00 23.57 -3.99
C ILE A 802 22.73 22.59 -4.94
N TRP A 803 23.17 21.43 -4.42
CA TRP A 803 23.89 20.39 -5.17
C TRP A 803 23.04 19.17 -5.48
N ASP A 804 21.83 19.12 -4.96
CA ASP A 804 21.03 17.90 -4.91
C ASP A 804 19.60 18.17 -5.38
N CYS A 805 19.47 18.44 -6.68
CA CYS A 805 18.21 18.65 -7.38
C CYS A 805 17.89 17.45 -8.27
N TYR A 806 16.65 17.03 -8.30
CA TYR A 806 16.17 15.88 -9.06
C TYR A 806 15.14 16.30 -10.11
N TYR A 807 15.36 15.89 -11.35
CA TYR A 807 14.32 15.98 -12.37
C TYR A 807 13.19 15.00 -12.05
N GLY A 808 11.96 15.38 -12.39
CA GLY A 808 10.82 14.47 -12.38
C GLY A 808 10.83 13.50 -13.57
N GLU A 809 9.94 12.52 -13.50
CA GLU A 809 9.81 11.48 -14.52
C GLU A 809 9.48 12.10 -15.90
N GLY A 810 10.17 11.66 -16.93
CA GLY A 810 9.86 11.96 -18.32
C GLY A 810 8.59 11.25 -18.78
N ARG A 811 8.20 11.42 -20.06
CA ARG A 811 7.07 10.68 -20.61
C ARG A 811 7.39 9.19 -20.67
N THR A 812 6.51 8.40 -20.02
CA THR A 812 6.53 6.92 -20.08
C THR A 812 5.21 6.40 -20.64
N MET A 813 5.29 5.36 -21.46
CA MET A 813 4.14 4.68 -22.05
C MET A 813 4.28 3.20 -21.76
N VAL A 814 3.22 2.57 -21.23
CA VAL A 814 3.18 1.13 -21.00
C VAL A 814 1.88 0.59 -21.57
N SER A 815 1.99 -0.36 -22.48
CA SER A 815 0.86 -1.14 -23.00
C SER A 815 0.80 -2.45 -22.26
N SER A 816 -0.40 -2.88 -21.88
CA SER A 816 -0.63 -4.16 -21.23
C SER A 816 -1.71 -4.98 -21.95
N LEU A 817 -1.52 -6.30 -21.99
CA LEU A 817 -2.50 -7.30 -22.34
C LEU A 817 -2.77 -8.14 -21.10
N THR A 818 -4.00 -8.13 -20.63
CA THR A 818 -4.45 -8.98 -19.51
C THR A 818 -5.35 -10.08 -20.07
N TYR A 819 -5.13 -11.31 -19.61
CA TYR A 819 -5.98 -12.46 -19.91
C TYR A 819 -6.45 -13.10 -18.61
N ASP A 820 -7.76 -13.06 -18.38
CA ASP A 820 -8.47 -13.67 -17.25
C ASP A 820 -9.21 -14.90 -17.76
N TRP A 821 -9.06 -16.13 -17.13
CA TRP A 821 -9.71 -17.37 -17.59
C TRP A 821 -10.27 -18.23 -16.47
#